data_514b045d38b3e2a6ec19f85db01faf01
#
_entry.id   514b045d38b3e2a6ec19f85db01faf01
#
_cell.length_a   1.000
_cell.length_b   1.000
_cell.length_c   1.000
_cell.angle_alpha   90.00
_cell.angle_beta   90.00
_cell.angle_gamma   90.00
#
_symmetry.space_group_name_H-M   'P 1'
#
loop_
_entity.id
_entity.type
_entity.pdbx_description
1 polymer ?
#
loop_
_entity_poly.entity_id
_entity_poly.type
_entity_poly.pdbx_seq_one_letter_code
_entity_poly.pdbx_strand_id
1 'polypeptide(L)'
;MLMPLPFMPPQKIIAGVARTFWNLFFSLFTAFFAAVSALAAAEKPIPPVPDKQPEPPFEKSAAAGVQMLVPGFTVRELPVKLTSLNNIEYAPDGRLFAGGYDGRFHLLRDSDGDGLEDQVVTFSPETTANYPLGMAVKDGDLYVVLTDEIIRWRDTDGDGVPDKRETVVKGFDDPELVTAPYLNHRRVDSSMALAFAPDGSLLTTMGNAGYDNAYWHDKQGAAHYATSKRRGCLLRITPDGQITQLHSGLRYIMSLQFNKLGDLFATDQEGATWVPNGNPFDELLQIPLESARHFGFPPRHPRWLPEVIDEPSVYDYMPQHESTCGFRFNGPAPGRGRFGPEAWADDAIVTGESRGKLWRTKLAKTAAGYVAQTQLFARLGLLAVDCTISPQGDLVVCCHTGKPDWGNGPKGDGRIFKISYSDKTAPQPLLAWAQSDTETVVAFDRPLEASIPQEIAIANVRMEAGHYVSAADRLETIRPGYAVVAMQLKQPRVTLPVKSARLSADRRSLAIETEPRTTAVNCALTLDGVTSGRTIDLASDLCGVSAEWQDKSGADSRFWLPHPDFIAAREFTRGSALHEALWKEVEKQGMLTLRGQLDLWQMLIPATQPLSKLDYTPEPETVTVAFKSDAELTLDSVGAKINRVNSHESRLTANGAQPNVWPAFTLTVATPARSLDVYYITDRDPRPHALPLRRFLLPFAKPAPPDDLRRDIPEIAGGNWEAGHALFNGKASCALCHKLRGEGNRVGPELSNLIHRDYASVLKDIADPNAMINPDAIGYTVTMKDGSAVVGTRLAETDSELQIAQPGGAVAKLKRADITTIEPMKVSLMPAGLDKALTREELRDLMTYLLKESAQ
;
A
#
# COMPACT_ATOMS: atom_id res chain seq x y z
N MET A 1 30.58 50.91 72.84
CA MET A 1 29.18 50.57 72.86
C MET A 1 28.73 50.27 71.49
N LEU A 2 28.86 49.09 71.05
CA LEU A 2 28.46 48.62 69.69
C LEU A 2 27.41 47.52 69.85
N MET A 3 26.24 47.79 69.39
CA MET A 3 25.16 46.81 69.36
C MET A 3 25.33 45.85 68.17
N PRO A 4 25.03 44.56 68.29
CA PRO A 4 25.13 43.58 67.22
C PRO A 4 23.90 43.58 66.35
N LEU A 5 24.10 43.48 65.02
CA LEU A 5 23.06 43.22 64.00
C LEU A 5 22.61 41.77 64.05
N PRO A 6 21.33 41.47 63.86
CA PRO A 6 20.84 40.09 63.90
C PRO A 6 21.20 39.30 62.62
N PHE A 7 21.66 38.07 62.84
CA PHE A 7 21.92 37.06 61.83
C PHE A 7 20.59 36.65 61.14
N MET A 8 20.50 36.78 59.83
CA MET A 8 19.45 36.14 59.01
C MET A 8 19.91 34.76 58.55
N PRO A 9 19.05 33.75 58.56
CA PRO A 9 19.42 32.41 58.12
C PRO A 9 19.60 32.33 56.59
N PRO A 10 20.52 31.49 56.10
CA PRO A 10 20.91 31.44 54.67
C PRO A 10 19.82 31.03 53.68
N GLN A 11 18.71 30.48 54.12
CA GLN A 11 17.61 30.04 53.24
C GLN A 11 16.82 31.16 52.53
N LYS A 12 16.87 32.39 53.04
CA LYS A 12 16.13 33.53 52.43
C LYS A 12 16.91 34.22 51.30
N ILE A 13 18.21 33.99 51.21
CA ILE A 13 19.07 34.62 50.18
C ILE A 13 18.97 33.85 48.87
N ILE A 14 18.83 32.55 48.92
CA ILE A 14 18.72 31.69 47.72
C ILE A 14 17.35 31.89 47.03
N ALA A 15 16.25 32.06 47.79
CA ALA A 15 14.92 32.32 47.21
C ALA A 15 14.80 33.70 46.51
N GLY A 16 15.54 34.72 47.00
CA GLY A 16 15.54 36.03 46.39
C GLY A 16 16.31 36.05 45.02
N VAL A 17 17.43 35.39 44.98
CA VAL A 17 18.24 35.31 43.74
C VAL A 17 17.57 34.49 42.66
N ALA A 18 16.94 33.36 43.04
CA ALA A 18 16.19 32.52 42.09
C ALA A 18 14.98 33.29 41.48
N ARG A 19 14.22 34.04 42.33
CA ARG A 19 13.12 34.87 41.81
C ARG A 19 13.57 36.02 40.90
N THR A 20 14.69 36.63 41.16
CA THR A 20 15.21 37.71 40.35
C THR A 20 15.75 37.18 39.02
N PHE A 21 16.40 35.99 39.01
CA PHE A 21 16.85 35.33 37.79
C PHE A 21 15.67 34.84 36.93
N TRP A 22 14.61 34.27 37.51
CA TRP A 22 13.40 33.88 36.82
C TRP A 22 12.65 35.08 36.21
N ASN A 23 12.53 36.15 36.98
CA ASN A 23 11.88 37.36 36.49
C ASN A 23 12.71 38.07 35.37
N LEU A 24 14.04 38.02 35.42
CA LEU A 24 14.89 38.54 34.38
C LEU A 24 14.82 37.64 33.13
N PHE A 25 14.82 36.34 33.31
CA PHE A 25 14.67 35.37 32.21
C PHE A 25 13.32 35.52 31.51
N PHE A 26 12.24 35.59 32.28
CA PHE A 26 10.90 35.83 31.73
C PHE A 26 10.77 37.22 31.07
N SER A 27 11.38 38.27 31.63
CA SER A 27 11.37 39.61 31.04
C SER A 27 12.22 39.71 29.79
N LEU A 28 13.36 39.02 29.72
CA LEU A 28 14.18 38.92 28.52
C LEU A 28 13.47 38.04 27.47
N PHE A 29 12.78 36.98 27.86
CA PHE A 29 12.03 36.12 26.96
C PHE A 29 10.80 36.83 26.37
N THR A 30 10.07 37.59 27.21
CA THR A 30 8.93 38.42 26.71
C THR A 30 9.40 39.63 25.91
N ALA A 31 10.55 40.23 26.23
CA ALA A 31 11.13 41.31 25.42
C ALA A 31 11.67 40.81 24.08
N PHE A 32 12.23 39.60 24.04
CA PHE A 32 12.64 38.93 22.81
C PHE A 32 11.44 38.60 21.91
N PHE A 33 10.36 38.11 22.48
CA PHE A 33 9.12 37.87 21.73
C PHE A 33 8.42 39.15 21.26
N ALA A 34 8.46 40.23 22.07
CA ALA A 34 7.92 41.54 21.68
C ALA A 34 8.77 42.19 20.59
N ALA A 35 10.11 42.02 20.62
CA ALA A 35 11.00 42.51 19.59
C ALA A 35 10.88 41.73 18.27
N VAL A 36 10.67 40.42 18.35
CA VAL A 36 10.41 39.59 17.15
C VAL A 36 9.03 39.91 16.54
N SER A 37 8.04 40.24 17.36
CA SER A 37 6.73 40.68 16.85
C SER A 37 6.73 42.10 16.25
N ALA A 38 7.64 42.97 16.66
CA ALA A 38 7.75 44.33 16.13
C ALA A 38 8.58 44.44 14.84
N LEU A 39 9.38 43.42 14.53
CA LEU A 39 10.16 43.33 13.25
C LEU A 39 9.40 42.63 12.12
N ALA A 40 8.17 42.20 12.36
CA ALA A 40 7.30 41.65 11.30
C ALA A 40 6.65 42.80 10.49
N ALA A 41 7.49 43.61 9.85
CA ALA A 41 7.05 44.46 8.75
C ALA A 41 6.66 43.55 7.59
N ALA A 42 5.39 43.61 7.18
CA ALA A 42 4.67 42.93 6.15
C ALA A 42 5.51 42.44 4.96
N GLU A 43 6.26 41.36 5.09
CA GLU A 43 6.66 40.55 3.94
C GLU A 43 5.45 39.74 3.44
N LYS A 44 5.23 39.83 2.14
CA LYS A 44 4.16 39.04 1.49
C LYS A 44 4.36 37.58 1.86
N PRO A 45 3.27 36.85 2.27
CA PRO A 45 3.37 35.45 2.55
C PRO A 45 3.95 34.71 1.34
N ILE A 46 4.81 33.70 1.60
CA ILE A 46 5.30 32.82 0.55
C ILE A 46 4.06 32.25 -0.16
N PRO A 47 3.92 32.44 -1.48
CA PRO A 47 2.72 31.95 -2.17
C PRO A 47 2.59 30.45 -1.95
N PRO A 48 1.39 29.95 -1.65
CA PRO A 48 1.16 28.52 -1.57
C PRO A 48 1.57 27.87 -2.90
N VAL A 49 2.13 26.68 -2.81
CA VAL A 49 2.38 25.85 -4.01
C VAL A 49 1.04 25.74 -4.75
N PRO A 50 0.98 26.04 -6.04
CA PRO A 50 -0.25 25.89 -6.78
C PRO A 50 -0.73 24.46 -6.67
N ASP A 51 -1.98 24.23 -6.30
CA ASP A 51 -2.68 22.94 -6.30
C ASP A 51 -2.77 22.28 -7.70
N LYS A 52 -2.06 22.80 -8.67
CA LYS A 52 -2.01 22.22 -10.01
C LYS A 52 -1.04 21.05 -10.02
N GLN A 53 -1.62 19.89 -10.15
CA GLN A 53 -0.88 18.69 -10.55
C GLN A 53 -0.08 18.97 -11.83
N PRO A 54 1.11 18.36 -11.97
CA PRO A 54 1.82 18.39 -13.25
C PRO A 54 0.89 17.81 -14.34
N GLU A 55 0.84 18.46 -15.47
CA GLU A 55 0.09 17.94 -16.61
C GLU A 55 0.56 16.53 -16.93
N PRO A 56 -0.35 15.58 -17.12
CA PRO A 56 0.04 14.21 -17.42
C PRO A 56 0.86 14.20 -18.71
N PRO A 57 1.97 13.44 -18.76
CA PRO A 57 2.82 13.36 -19.95
C PRO A 57 2.17 12.60 -21.13
N PHE A 58 0.89 12.23 -21.02
CA PHE A 58 0.16 11.40 -21.98
C PHE A 58 -1.04 12.14 -22.55
N GLU A 59 -1.50 11.69 -23.71
CA GLU A 59 -2.72 12.18 -24.30
C GLU A 59 -3.91 12.02 -23.35
N LYS A 60 -4.62 13.12 -23.09
CA LYS A 60 -5.87 13.08 -22.35
C LYS A 60 -6.89 12.36 -23.25
N SER A 61 -7.24 11.12 -22.92
CA SER A 61 -8.38 10.51 -23.58
C SER A 61 -9.65 11.27 -23.20
N ALA A 62 -10.51 11.54 -24.19
CA ALA A 62 -11.85 12.07 -23.94
C ALA A 62 -12.54 11.09 -22.98
N ALA A 63 -12.95 11.60 -21.80
CA ALA A 63 -13.39 10.78 -20.69
C ALA A 63 -14.71 10.05 -20.97
N ALA A 64 -14.60 8.85 -21.47
CA ALA A 64 -15.60 7.85 -21.12
C ALA A 64 -15.45 7.58 -19.61
N GLY A 65 -16.55 7.53 -18.86
CA GLY A 65 -16.51 7.25 -17.40
C GLY A 65 -15.70 6.01 -17.08
N VAL A 66 -15.79 4.96 -17.91
CA VAL A 66 -15.04 3.71 -17.83
C VAL A 66 -14.45 3.35 -19.19
N GLN A 67 -13.17 3.05 -19.22
CA GLN A 67 -12.45 2.50 -20.38
C GLN A 67 -12.10 1.05 -20.12
N MET A 68 -12.65 0.15 -20.94
CA MET A 68 -12.26 -1.27 -20.93
C MET A 68 -10.94 -1.44 -21.66
N LEU A 69 -10.04 -2.21 -21.09
CA LEU A 69 -8.70 -2.53 -21.64
C LEU A 69 -8.66 -3.94 -22.24
N VAL A 70 -9.77 -4.63 -22.18
CA VAL A 70 -9.99 -5.97 -22.71
C VAL A 70 -11.29 -5.99 -23.51
N PRO A 71 -11.41 -6.82 -24.57
CA PRO A 71 -12.61 -6.86 -25.40
C PRO A 71 -13.78 -7.60 -24.76
N GLY A 72 -14.96 -7.46 -25.35
CA GLY A 72 -16.16 -8.22 -24.99
C GLY A 72 -17.08 -7.55 -23.97
N PHE A 73 -16.75 -6.38 -23.45
CA PHE A 73 -17.52 -5.70 -22.41
C PHE A 73 -18.24 -4.46 -22.91
N THR A 74 -19.42 -4.22 -22.34
CA THR A 74 -20.18 -2.96 -22.47
C THR A 74 -20.31 -2.31 -21.10
N VAL A 75 -20.36 -0.98 -21.10
CA VAL A 75 -20.48 -0.17 -19.88
C VAL A 75 -21.73 0.69 -19.99
N ARG A 76 -22.57 0.64 -18.95
CA ARG A 76 -23.70 1.56 -18.77
C ARG A 76 -23.56 2.28 -17.44
N GLU A 77 -23.95 3.53 -17.37
CA GLU A 77 -24.02 4.29 -16.12
C GLU A 77 -25.44 4.24 -15.57
N LEU A 78 -25.59 4.00 -14.27
CA LEU A 78 -26.89 4.09 -13.62
C LEU A 78 -27.41 5.53 -13.66
N PRO A 79 -28.68 5.77 -14.03
CA PRO A 79 -29.24 7.12 -14.13
C PRO A 79 -29.61 7.71 -12.75
N VAL A 80 -28.78 7.52 -11.76
CA VAL A 80 -28.97 7.96 -10.37
C VAL A 80 -27.93 8.99 -9.97
N LYS A 81 -28.29 9.89 -9.04
CA LYS A 81 -27.37 10.91 -8.50
C LYS A 81 -27.28 10.74 -6.99
N LEU A 82 -26.12 10.32 -6.52
CA LEU A 82 -25.85 10.08 -5.12
C LEU A 82 -24.56 10.79 -4.71
N THR A 83 -24.56 11.41 -3.55
CA THR A 83 -23.38 12.09 -3.01
C THR A 83 -22.54 11.17 -2.16
N SER A 84 -21.25 11.42 -2.10
CA SER A 84 -20.32 10.81 -1.14
C SER A 84 -20.30 9.28 -1.11
N LEU A 85 -20.63 8.62 -2.24
CA LEU A 85 -20.65 7.14 -2.33
C LEU A 85 -19.34 6.52 -1.89
N ASN A 86 -19.41 5.44 -1.09
CA ASN A 86 -18.26 4.69 -0.64
C ASN A 86 -18.45 3.16 -0.61
N ASN A 87 -19.67 2.67 -0.57
CA ASN A 87 -19.95 1.23 -0.56
C ASN A 87 -21.14 0.89 -1.45
N ILE A 88 -21.12 -0.33 -2.00
CA ILE A 88 -22.19 -0.90 -2.79
C ILE A 88 -22.25 -2.41 -2.58
N GLU A 89 -23.48 -2.96 -2.38
CA GLU A 89 -23.66 -4.39 -2.11
C GLU A 89 -25.01 -4.91 -2.62
N TYR A 90 -24.99 -6.04 -3.34
CA TYR A 90 -26.22 -6.80 -3.63
C TYR A 90 -26.58 -7.74 -2.51
N ALA A 91 -27.82 -7.68 -2.10
CA ALA A 91 -28.42 -8.69 -1.26
C ALA A 91 -28.69 -10.00 -2.02
N PRO A 92 -28.79 -11.14 -1.33
CA PRO A 92 -29.12 -12.42 -1.96
C PRO A 92 -30.46 -12.42 -2.71
N ASP A 93 -31.37 -11.55 -2.39
CA ASP A 93 -32.69 -11.37 -3.03
C ASP A 93 -32.66 -10.43 -4.26
N GLY A 94 -31.49 -9.89 -4.59
CA GLY A 94 -31.28 -9.02 -5.74
C GLY A 94 -31.45 -7.52 -5.47
N ARG A 95 -31.75 -7.11 -4.22
CA ARG A 95 -31.77 -5.70 -3.83
C ARG A 95 -30.35 -5.13 -3.85
N LEU A 96 -30.18 -3.94 -4.43
CA LEU A 96 -28.89 -3.23 -4.45
C LEU A 96 -28.88 -2.12 -3.40
N PHE A 97 -27.97 -2.22 -2.44
CA PHE A 97 -27.75 -1.19 -1.44
C PHE A 97 -26.54 -0.34 -1.78
N ALA A 98 -26.63 0.97 -1.50
CA ALA A 98 -25.52 1.90 -1.61
C ALA A 98 -25.41 2.73 -0.34
N GLY A 99 -24.18 3.02 0.08
CA GLY A 99 -23.86 3.84 1.24
C GLY A 99 -22.94 5.01 0.89
N GLY A 100 -23.07 6.09 1.62
CA GLY A 100 -22.22 7.28 1.47
C GLY A 100 -21.52 7.68 2.75
N TYR A 101 -20.36 8.33 2.65
CA TYR A 101 -19.63 8.91 3.79
C TYR A 101 -20.46 9.93 4.59
N ASP A 102 -21.52 10.45 4.01
CA ASP A 102 -22.47 11.35 4.66
C ASP A 102 -23.48 10.65 5.57
N GLY A 103 -23.41 9.31 5.66
CA GLY A 103 -24.29 8.48 6.50
C GLY A 103 -25.63 8.17 5.88
N ARG A 104 -25.83 8.45 4.62
CA ARG A 104 -27.04 8.08 3.91
C ARG A 104 -26.92 6.69 3.32
N PHE A 105 -28.00 5.91 3.46
CA PHE A 105 -28.13 4.59 2.87
C PHE A 105 -29.33 4.56 1.92
N HIS A 106 -29.11 3.93 0.81
CA HIS A 106 -30.04 3.91 -0.32
C HIS A 106 -30.31 2.48 -0.76
N LEU A 107 -31.55 2.22 -1.14
CA LEU A 107 -31.95 1.07 -1.93
C LEU A 107 -32.13 1.54 -3.37
N LEU A 108 -31.45 0.87 -4.29
CA LEU A 108 -31.54 1.13 -5.72
C LEU A 108 -32.39 0.03 -6.36
N ARG A 109 -33.34 0.42 -7.21
CA ARG A 109 -34.26 -0.49 -7.91
C ARG A 109 -34.25 -0.21 -9.40
N ASP A 110 -34.34 -1.25 -10.20
CA ASP A 110 -34.65 -1.20 -11.62
C ASP A 110 -36.20 -1.17 -11.73
N SER A 111 -36.73 0.01 -12.02
CA SER A 111 -38.21 0.23 -12.02
C SER A 111 -38.88 -0.10 -13.34
N ASP A 112 -38.14 -0.09 -14.46
CA ASP A 112 -38.63 -0.34 -15.78
C ASP A 112 -38.19 -1.66 -16.43
N GLY A 113 -37.27 -2.39 -15.76
CA GLY A 113 -36.83 -3.72 -16.16
C GLY A 113 -35.79 -3.70 -17.29
N ASP A 114 -35.09 -2.59 -17.52
CA ASP A 114 -34.05 -2.47 -18.54
C ASP A 114 -32.67 -2.99 -18.08
N GLY A 115 -32.58 -3.43 -16.82
CA GLY A 115 -31.36 -3.95 -16.17
C GLY A 115 -30.48 -2.88 -15.57
N LEU A 116 -30.94 -1.61 -15.46
CA LEU A 116 -30.29 -0.54 -14.73
C LEU A 116 -31.19 -0.09 -13.58
N GLU A 117 -30.62 0.04 -12.42
CA GLU A 117 -31.29 0.64 -11.27
C GLU A 117 -31.44 2.16 -11.50
N ASP A 118 -32.67 2.61 -11.70
CA ASP A 118 -33.06 3.97 -12.02
C ASP A 118 -33.80 4.70 -10.89
N GLN A 119 -34.31 3.95 -9.91
CA GLN A 119 -35.03 4.46 -8.76
C GLN A 119 -34.19 4.39 -7.49
N VAL A 120 -34.13 5.48 -6.72
CA VAL A 120 -33.44 5.60 -5.43
C VAL A 120 -34.46 5.75 -4.31
N VAL A 121 -34.40 4.87 -3.32
CA VAL A 121 -35.14 5.00 -2.07
C VAL A 121 -34.14 5.23 -0.94
N THR A 122 -34.09 6.43 -0.39
CA THR A 122 -33.25 6.75 0.77
C THR A 122 -34.00 6.39 2.04
N PHE A 123 -33.54 5.35 2.74
CA PHE A 123 -34.17 4.87 3.98
C PHE A 123 -33.47 5.35 5.25
N SER A 124 -32.26 5.88 5.14
CA SER A 124 -31.54 6.57 6.21
C SER A 124 -31.41 8.06 5.85
N PRO A 125 -32.35 8.92 6.23
CA PRO A 125 -32.32 10.32 5.86
C PRO A 125 -31.33 11.15 6.71
N GLU A 126 -30.83 10.59 7.80
CA GLU A 126 -29.95 11.30 8.71
C GLU A 126 -28.51 11.26 8.19
N THR A 127 -27.94 12.46 8.03
CA THR A 127 -26.49 12.58 7.84
C THR A 127 -25.82 12.30 9.18
N THR A 128 -25.19 11.15 9.31
CA THR A 128 -24.43 10.83 10.51
C THR A 128 -23.01 11.34 10.34
N ALA A 129 -22.47 11.97 11.39
CA ALA A 129 -21.06 12.34 11.43
C ALA A 129 -20.11 11.11 11.59
N ASN A 130 -20.65 9.90 11.52
CA ASN A 130 -20.00 8.68 11.98
C ASN A 130 -19.38 7.82 10.87
N TYR A 131 -19.17 8.35 9.67
CA TYR A 131 -18.41 7.72 8.59
C TYR A 131 -18.69 6.21 8.43
N PRO A 132 -19.75 5.80 7.73
CA PRO A 132 -19.94 4.40 7.39
C PRO A 132 -18.87 3.98 6.38
N LEU A 133 -18.12 2.92 6.68
CA LEU A 133 -17.01 2.48 5.85
C LEU A 133 -17.11 1.03 5.37
N GLY A 134 -17.95 0.21 5.97
CA GLY A 134 -18.14 -1.18 5.56
C GLY A 134 -19.59 -1.60 5.61
N MET A 135 -20.02 -2.35 4.60
CA MET A 135 -21.36 -2.92 4.51
C MET A 135 -21.29 -4.42 4.26
N ALA A 136 -22.25 -5.16 4.81
CA ALA A 136 -22.47 -6.56 4.52
C ALA A 136 -23.97 -6.89 4.64
N VAL A 137 -24.46 -7.83 3.85
CA VAL A 137 -25.84 -8.30 3.93
C VAL A 137 -25.88 -9.72 4.47
N LYS A 138 -26.73 -9.97 5.44
CA LYS A 138 -26.99 -11.31 5.99
C LYS A 138 -28.46 -11.47 6.33
N ASP A 139 -29.03 -12.60 5.91
CA ASP A 139 -30.42 -12.97 6.17
C ASP A 139 -31.46 -11.88 5.73
N GLY A 140 -31.12 -11.12 4.66
CA GLY A 140 -31.92 -10.04 4.14
C GLY A 140 -31.73 -8.68 4.83
N ASP A 141 -31.03 -8.62 5.94
CA ASP A 141 -30.72 -7.40 6.70
C ASP A 141 -29.42 -6.78 6.24
N LEU A 142 -29.36 -5.44 6.19
CA LEU A 142 -28.14 -4.70 5.89
C LEU A 142 -27.39 -4.34 7.18
N TYR A 143 -26.16 -4.80 7.28
CA TYR A 143 -25.23 -4.43 8.38
C TYR A 143 -24.25 -3.38 7.90
N VAL A 144 -24.01 -2.38 8.74
CA VAL A 144 -23.09 -1.28 8.45
C VAL A 144 -22.20 -1.02 9.64
N VAL A 145 -20.90 -0.86 9.39
CA VAL A 145 -19.96 -0.44 10.42
C VAL A 145 -19.80 1.08 10.39
N LEU A 146 -19.98 1.66 11.56
CA LEU A 146 -19.74 3.07 11.87
C LEU A 146 -18.48 3.20 12.73
N THR A 147 -18.10 4.40 13.10
CA THR A 147 -16.86 4.68 13.87
C THR A 147 -16.70 3.80 15.13
N ASP A 148 -17.75 3.62 15.91
CA ASP A 148 -17.73 2.88 17.19
C ASP A 148 -18.98 2.01 17.37
N GLU A 149 -19.65 1.68 16.28
CA GLU A 149 -20.93 0.98 16.33
C GLU A 149 -21.11 0.16 15.07
N ILE A 150 -21.62 -1.07 15.19
CA ILE A 150 -22.18 -1.82 14.08
C ILE A 150 -23.69 -1.77 14.21
N ILE A 151 -24.36 -1.31 13.17
CA ILE A 151 -25.81 -1.24 13.08
C ILE A 151 -26.34 -2.24 12.09
N ARG A 152 -27.62 -2.56 12.25
CA ARG A 152 -28.40 -3.38 11.34
C ARG A 152 -29.66 -2.60 10.93
N TRP A 153 -29.91 -2.57 9.62
CA TRP A 153 -31.15 -2.10 9.04
C TRP A 153 -32.00 -3.26 8.59
N ARG A 154 -33.26 -3.28 9.01
CA ARG A 154 -34.22 -4.34 8.73
C ARG A 154 -35.44 -3.79 8.04
N ASP A 155 -36.02 -4.61 7.18
CA ASP A 155 -37.35 -4.44 6.61
C ASP A 155 -38.32 -5.21 7.53
N THR A 156 -39.19 -4.49 8.28
CA THR A 156 -40.08 -5.11 9.25
C THR A 156 -41.51 -5.23 8.76
N ASP A 157 -41.92 -4.52 7.72
CA ASP A 157 -43.22 -4.55 7.10
C ASP A 157 -43.30 -5.32 5.78
N GLY A 158 -42.14 -5.71 5.24
CA GLY A 158 -42.05 -6.59 4.08
C GLY A 158 -42.21 -5.85 2.74
N ASP A 159 -42.07 -4.51 2.71
CA ASP A 159 -42.17 -3.73 1.47
C ASP A 159 -40.88 -3.72 0.65
N GLY A 160 -39.83 -4.34 1.19
CA GLY A 160 -38.48 -4.45 0.61
C GLY A 160 -37.59 -3.26 0.89
N VAL A 161 -38.05 -2.27 1.68
CA VAL A 161 -37.26 -1.12 2.10
C VAL A 161 -36.93 -1.26 3.60
N PRO A 162 -35.67 -1.18 4.03
CA PRO A 162 -35.36 -1.18 5.46
C PRO A 162 -35.99 0.01 6.20
N ASP A 163 -36.72 -0.26 7.26
CA ASP A 163 -37.47 0.72 8.05
C ASP A 163 -37.00 0.81 9.52
N LYS A 164 -36.27 -0.19 10.00
CA LYS A 164 -35.85 -0.28 11.39
C LYS A 164 -34.35 -0.35 11.56
N ARG A 165 -33.78 0.64 12.25
CA ARG A 165 -32.38 0.66 12.65
C ARG A 165 -32.20 0.02 14.03
N GLU A 166 -31.27 -0.90 14.16
CA GLU A 166 -30.91 -1.55 15.43
C GLU A 166 -29.40 -1.50 15.64
N THR A 167 -28.95 -1.22 16.87
CA THR A 167 -27.54 -1.36 17.26
C THR A 167 -27.24 -2.82 17.54
N VAL A 168 -26.26 -3.39 16.85
CA VAL A 168 -25.80 -4.77 17.06
C VAL A 168 -24.73 -4.80 18.14
N VAL A 169 -23.73 -3.94 18.02
CA VAL A 169 -22.67 -3.78 19.01
C VAL A 169 -22.17 -2.33 18.98
N LYS A 170 -21.76 -1.83 20.14
CA LYS A 170 -21.26 -0.47 20.33
C LYS A 170 -20.19 -0.41 21.40
N GLY A 171 -19.35 0.64 21.36
CA GLY A 171 -18.36 0.91 22.40
C GLY A 171 -17.15 0.00 22.28
N PHE A 172 -16.76 -0.38 21.07
CA PHE A 172 -15.58 -1.19 20.87
C PHE A 172 -14.33 -0.37 20.57
N ASP A 173 -14.45 0.94 20.37
CA ASP A 173 -13.30 1.84 20.26
C ASP A 173 -12.72 2.18 21.64
N ASP A 174 -11.44 2.55 21.70
CA ASP A 174 -10.79 2.93 22.97
C ASP A 174 -11.08 4.40 23.32
N PRO A 175 -11.79 4.66 24.44
CA PRO A 175 -12.13 6.02 24.83
C PRO A 175 -10.91 6.93 25.09
N GLU A 176 -9.78 6.36 25.52
CA GLU A 176 -8.57 7.14 25.81
C GLU A 176 -7.95 7.68 24.52
N LEU A 177 -7.98 6.89 23.44
CA LEU A 177 -7.51 7.34 22.12
C LEU A 177 -8.48 8.31 21.48
N VAL A 178 -9.78 8.12 21.66
CA VAL A 178 -10.81 9.04 21.16
C VAL A 178 -10.68 10.45 21.75
N THR A 179 -10.16 10.58 22.95
CA THR A 179 -10.05 11.88 23.66
C THR A 179 -8.70 12.57 23.51
N ALA A 180 -7.69 11.93 22.91
CA ALA A 180 -6.36 12.49 22.76
C ALA A 180 -6.37 13.73 21.84
N PRO A 181 -5.99 14.93 22.33
CA PRO A 181 -6.18 16.19 21.59
C PRO A 181 -5.26 16.35 20.38
N TYR A 182 -4.19 15.57 20.29
CA TYR A 182 -3.22 15.58 19.20
C TYR A 182 -3.59 14.61 18.05
N LEU A 183 -4.66 13.83 18.19
CA LEU A 183 -5.13 12.90 17.16
C LEU A 183 -6.12 13.61 16.23
N ASN A 184 -5.62 14.28 15.22
CA ASN A 184 -6.46 15.01 14.25
C ASN A 184 -7.22 14.11 13.26
N HIS A 185 -6.91 12.79 13.23
CA HIS A 185 -7.43 11.85 12.25
C HIS A 185 -8.49 10.88 12.81
N ARG A 186 -9.20 11.27 13.85
CA ARG A 186 -10.19 10.44 14.59
C ARG A 186 -11.21 9.70 13.73
N ARG A 187 -11.51 10.22 12.53
CA ARG A 187 -12.57 9.66 11.68
C ARG A 187 -12.10 8.56 10.75
N VAL A 188 -10.80 8.47 10.51
CA VAL A 188 -10.18 7.49 9.62
C VAL A 188 -9.43 6.37 10.34
N ASP A 189 -9.31 6.44 11.66
CA ASP A 189 -8.67 5.41 12.49
C ASP A 189 -9.70 4.55 13.24
N SER A 190 -10.94 4.53 12.76
CA SER A 190 -12.05 3.78 13.36
C SER A 190 -12.26 2.43 12.67
N SER A 191 -13.36 1.77 13.00
CA SER A 191 -13.77 0.53 12.35
C SER A 191 -14.14 0.77 10.89
N MET A 192 -13.75 -0.15 10.00
CA MET A 192 -13.85 0.04 8.56
C MET A 192 -14.55 -1.12 7.85
N ALA A 193 -13.84 -2.17 7.49
CA ALA A 193 -14.42 -3.28 6.75
C ALA A 193 -15.36 -4.13 7.60
N LEU A 194 -16.31 -4.83 6.96
CA LEU A 194 -17.25 -5.73 7.62
C LEU A 194 -17.42 -7.03 6.82
N ALA A 195 -17.32 -8.15 7.50
CA ALA A 195 -17.63 -9.45 6.93
C ALA A 195 -18.26 -10.38 7.98
N PHE A 196 -18.96 -11.43 7.53
CA PHE A 196 -19.42 -12.51 8.38
C PHE A 196 -18.50 -13.72 8.23
N ALA A 197 -17.99 -14.21 9.34
CA ALA A 197 -17.30 -15.49 9.38
C ALA A 197 -18.30 -16.66 9.22
N PRO A 198 -17.83 -17.84 8.77
CA PRO A 198 -18.72 -19.02 8.61
C PRO A 198 -19.48 -19.45 9.87
N ASP A 199 -18.93 -19.17 11.06
CA ASP A 199 -19.58 -19.43 12.34
C ASP A 199 -20.61 -18.37 12.77
N GLY A 200 -20.83 -17.35 11.93
CA GLY A 200 -21.76 -16.25 12.19
C GLY A 200 -21.17 -15.09 12.97
N SER A 201 -19.89 -15.14 13.37
CA SER A 201 -19.20 -14.00 13.97
C SER A 201 -19.09 -12.85 12.98
N LEU A 202 -19.18 -11.62 13.47
CA LEU A 202 -18.84 -10.40 12.72
C LEU A 202 -17.34 -10.18 12.78
N LEU A 203 -16.75 -9.83 11.65
CA LEU A 203 -15.37 -9.43 11.52
C LEU A 203 -15.35 -7.96 11.09
N THR A 204 -14.65 -7.11 11.82
CA THR A 204 -14.42 -5.72 11.44
C THR A 204 -12.99 -5.32 11.74
N THR A 205 -12.44 -4.41 10.96
CA THR A 205 -11.07 -3.93 11.13
C THR A 205 -11.06 -2.57 11.80
N MET A 206 -10.07 -2.34 12.65
CA MET A 206 -9.80 -1.04 13.26
C MET A 206 -8.60 -0.43 12.54
N GLY A 207 -8.83 0.73 11.94
CA GLY A 207 -7.82 1.43 11.17
C GLY A 207 -6.67 1.99 12.00
N ASN A 208 -5.62 2.35 11.29
CA ASN A 208 -4.45 3.05 11.79
C ASN A 208 -3.87 3.92 10.67
N ALA A 209 -4.71 4.80 10.10
CA ALA A 209 -4.38 5.55 8.90
C ALA A 209 -3.19 6.50 9.08
N GLY A 210 -2.97 6.99 10.30
CA GLY A 210 -1.86 7.86 10.66
C GLY A 210 -0.84 7.17 11.55
N TYR A 211 0.40 7.68 11.55
CA TYR A 211 1.45 7.20 12.44
C TYR A 211 1.17 7.46 13.91
N ASP A 212 0.43 8.50 14.20
CA ASP A 212 0.07 8.97 15.52
C ASP A 212 -0.70 7.94 16.35
N ASN A 213 -1.24 6.89 15.70
CA ASN A 213 -1.93 5.79 16.36
C ASN A 213 -1.20 4.43 16.25
N ALA A 214 -0.06 4.36 15.56
CA ALA A 214 0.64 3.10 15.34
C ALA A 214 1.17 2.49 16.65
N TYR A 215 1.59 3.34 17.59
CA TYR A 215 2.12 2.95 18.88
C TYR A 215 1.47 3.75 20.00
N TRP A 216 1.46 3.18 21.21
CA TRP A 216 1.18 3.90 22.43
C TRP A 216 2.17 3.44 23.51
N HIS A 217 2.26 4.20 24.58
CA HIS A 217 3.14 3.90 25.67
C HIS A 217 2.35 3.80 26.96
N ASP A 218 2.56 2.74 27.72
CA ASP A 218 1.95 2.58 29.01
C ASP A 218 2.48 3.57 30.06
N LYS A 219 1.88 3.58 31.27
CA LYS A 219 2.31 4.45 32.37
C LYS A 219 3.75 4.18 32.83
N GLN A 220 4.27 3.02 32.50
CA GLN A 220 5.65 2.62 32.73
C GLN A 220 6.57 3.03 31.57
N GLY A 221 5.98 3.51 30.46
CA GLY A 221 6.67 3.99 29.27
C GLY A 221 7.05 2.88 28.27
N ALA A 222 6.59 1.64 28.45
CA ALA A 222 6.84 0.57 27.48
C ALA A 222 6.06 0.81 26.18
N ALA A 223 6.73 0.59 25.02
CA ALA A 223 6.10 0.72 23.74
C ALA A 223 5.22 -0.50 23.43
N HIS A 224 4.06 -0.23 22.91
CA HIS A 224 3.12 -1.24 22.46
C HIS A 224 2.56 -0.84 21.11
N TYR A 225 2.20 -1.83 20.27
CA TYR A 225 1.37 -1.55 19.12
C TYR A 225 0.00 -1.05 19.56
N ALA A 226 -0.59 -0.20 18.74
CA ALA A 226 -1.93 0.34 19.00
C ALA A 226 -3.03 -0.73 19.01
N THR A 227 -2.72 -1.99 18.69
CA THR A 227 -3.63 -3.13 18.84
C THR A 227 -4.18 -3.29 20.23
N SER A 228 -3.38 -3.04 21.28
CA SER A 228 -3.87 -3.05 22.66
C SER A 228 -4.90 -1.94 22.94
N LYS A 229 -4.93 -0.92 22.08
CA LYS A 229 -5.93 0.14 22.01
C LYS A 229 -6.87 -0.04 20.81
N ARG A 230 -6.93 -1.25 20.25
CA ARG A 230 -7.73 -1.59 19.08
C ARG A 230 -7.43 -0.71 17.87
N ARG A 231 -6.13 -0.56 17.54
CA ARG A 231 -5.66 0.12 16.33
C ARG A 231 -4.85 -0.83 15.47
N GLY A 232 -5.03 -0.73 14.16
CA GLY A 232 -4.35 -1.60 13.20
C GLY A 232 -4.61 -3.08 13.45
N CYS A 233 -5.86 -3.47 13.73
CA CYS A 233 -6.21 -4.83 14.10
C CYS A 233 -7.54 -5.28 13.46
N LEU A 234 -7.78 -6.60 13.53
CA LEU A 234 -9.06 -7.22 13.21
C LEU A 234 -9.79 -7.55 14.52
N LEU A 235 -11.06 -7.18 14.62
CA LEU A 235 -11.97 -7.59 15.70
C LEU A 235 -12.88 -8.70 15.20
N ARG A 236 -13.02 -9.75 16.02
CA ARG A 236 -14.03 -10.79 15.88
C ARG A 236 -15.07 -10.61 16.96
N ILE A 237 -16.31 -10.48 16.58
CA ILE A 237 -17.46 -10.27 17.47
C ILE A 237 -18.36 -11.48 17.31
N THR A 238 -18.42 -12.30 18.35
CA THR A 238 -19.24 -13.51 18.34
C THR A 238 -20.73 -13.18 18.43
N PRO A 239 -21.66 -14.08 18.04
CA PRO A 239 -23.10 -13.82 18.10
C PRO A 239 -23.61 -13.48 19.51
N ASP A 240 -22.91 -13.89 20.58
CA ASP A 240 -23.21 -13.54 21.98
C ASP A 240 -22.56 -12.22 22.42
N GLY A 241 -21.92 -11.48 21.50
CA GLY A 241 -21.37 -10.14 21.72
C GLY A 241 -19.97 -10.10 22.31
N GLN A 242 -19.26 -11.23 22.43
CA GLN A 242 -17.86 -11.21 22.87
C GLN A 242 -16.97 -10.66 21.78
N ILE A 243 -16.08 -9.73 22.15
CA ILE A 243 -15.14 -9.08 21.25
C ILE A 243 -13.74 -9.66 21.49
N THR A 244 -13.16 -10.26 20.46
CA THR A 244 -11.79 -10.74 20.47
C THR A 244 -10.98 -9.93 19.45
N GLN A 245 -9.83 -9.42 19.88
CA GLN A 245 -8.88 -8.74 19.01
C GLN A 245 -7.91 -9.76 18.42
N LEU A 246 -7.78 -9.72 17.10
CA LEU A 246 -6.87 -10.54 16.32
C LEU A 246 -5.88 -9.61 15.59
N HIS A 247 -4.69 -10.11 15.30
CA HIS A 247 -3.68 -9.46 14.46
C HIS A 247 -3.23 -8.06 14.89
N SER A 248 -2.19 -7.58 14.22
CA SER A 248 -1.63 -6.24 14.34
C SER A 248 -0.97 -5.81 13.02
N GLY A 249 -0.56 -4.57 12.93
CA GLY A 249 0.15 -4.08 11.76
C GLY A 249 -0.71 -3.92 10.51
N LEU A 250 -2.04 -3.82 10.66
CA LEU A 250 -2.97 -3.43 9.60
C LEU A 250 -3.08 -1.90 9.57
N ARG A 251 -3.22 -1.30 8.38
CA ARG A 251 -3.32 0.14 8.27
C ARG A 251 -4.74 0.62 7.97
N TYR A 252 -5.22 0.38 6.77
CA TYR A 252 -6.50 0.93 6.30
C TYR A 252 -7.23 -0.10 5.45
N ILE A 253 -7.80 -1.11 6.11
CA ILE A 253 -8.51 -2.20 5.46
C ILE A 253 -9.88 -1.73 5.00
N MET A 254 -10.10 -1.67 3.70
CA MET A 254 -11.36 -1.23 3.11
C MET A 254 -12.35 -2.37 2.86
N SER A 255 -11.85 -3.59 2.67
CA SER A 255 -12.71 -4.73 2.38
C SER A 255 -12.17 -6.02 2.95
N LEU A 256 -13.08 -6.88 3.40
CA LEU A 256 -12.86 -8.24 3.87
C LEU A 256 -13.73 -9.21 3.07
N GLN A 257 -13.13 -10.23 2.47
CA GLN A 257 -13.86 -11.21 1.66
C GLN A 257 -13.34 -12.63 1.88
N PHE A 258 -14.23 -13.58 1.98
CA PHE A 258 -13.89 -15.00 1.95
C PHE A 258 -13.83 -15.50 0.51
N ASN A 259 -12.78 -16.25 0.17
CA ASN A 259 -12.73 -16.97 -1.09
C ASN A 259 -13.57 -18.27 -1.03
N LYS A 260 -13.64 -18.98 -2.14
CA LYS A 260 -14.38 -20.26 -2.23
C LYS A 260 -13.85 -21.38 -1.32
N LEU A 261 -12.61 -21.26 -0.84
CA LEU A 261 -11.98 -22.22 0.07
C LEU A 261 -12.23 -21.89 1.53
N GLY A 262 -12.91 -20.76 1.82
CA GLY A 262 -13.16 -20.28 3.17
C GLY A 262 -11.98 -19.51 3.78
N ASP A 263 -10.96 -19.16 2.99
CA ASP A 263 -9.86 -18.33 3.47
C ASP A 263 -10.26 -16.84 3.36
N LEU A 264 -9.97 -16.07 4.40
CA LEU A 264 -10.24 -14.62 4.46
C LEU A 264 -9.13 -13.83 3.80
N PHE A 265 -9.53 -12.83 3.02
CA PHE A 265 -8.62 -11.85 2.41
C PHE A 265 -9.04 -10.42 2.74
N ALA A 266 -8.07 -9.52 2.68
CA ALA A 266 -8.26 -8.10 2.88
C ALA A 266 -7.48 -7.29 1.84
N THR A 267 -8.02 -6.13 1.44
CA THR A 267 -7.25 -5.08 0.77
C THR A 267 -6.81 -4.06 1.82
N ASP A 268 -5.51 -3.78 1.88
CA ASP A 268 -4.94 -2.76 2.78
C ASP A 268 -4.36 -1.59 1.97
N GLN A 269 -4.78 -0.37 2.33
CA GLN A 269 -4.23 0.86 1.77
C GLN A 269 -2.99 1.27 2.57
N GLU A 270 -1.85 0.76 2.17
CA GLU A 270 -0.57 1.04 2.82
C GLU A 270 0.18 2.23 2.20
N GLY A 271 -0.08 2.48 0.93
CA GLY A 271 0.67 3.40 0.07
C GLY A 271 0.49 4.89 0.33
N ALA A 272 0.08 5.33 1.50
CA ALA A 272 -0.07 6.75 1.83
C ALA A 272 1.27 7.49 1.75
N THR A 273 1.41 8.34 0.76
CA THR A 273 2.63 9.10 0.49
C THR A 273 2.86 10.27 1.45
N TRP A 274 1.94 10.53 2.37
CA TRP A 274 2.08 11.48 3.46
C TRP A 274 2.69 10.84 4.73
N VAL A 275 2.89 9.53 4.72
CA VAL A 275 3.61 8.83 5.79
C VAL A 275 5.10 9.22 5.72
N PRO A 276 5.72 9.75 6.80
CA PRO A 276 7.04 10.37 6.73
C PRO A 276 8.18 9.42 6.35
N ASN A 277 8.08 8.13 6.71
CA ASN A 277 9.22 7.19 6.70
C ASN A 277 8.86 5.85 6.07
N GLY A 278 9.06 5.75 4.77
CA GLY A 278 8.74 4.56 4.00
C GLY A 278 7.23 4.41 3.76
N ASN A 279 6.84 4.48 2.50
CA ASN A 279 5.46 4.26 2.11
C ASN A 279 5.38 2.89 1.46
N PRO A 280 4.72 1.89 2.08
CA PRO A 280 4.50 0.60 1.46
C PRO A 280 3.62 0.73 0.22
N PHE A 281 3.59 -0.33 -0.59
CA PHE A 281 2.54 -0.49 -1.59
C PHE A 281 1.24 -0.91 -0.90
N ASP A 282 0.13 -0.66 -1.57
CA ASP A 282 -1.14 -1.25 -1.17
C ASP A 282 -1.13 -2.76 -1.40
N GLU A 283 -1.78 -3.50 -0.53
CA GLU A 283 -1.61 -4.94 -0.44
C GLU A 283 -2.94 -5.71 -0.56
N LEU A 284 -2.83 -6.93 -1.06
CA LEU A 284 -3.79 -8.00 -0.84
C LEU A 284 -3.22 -8.95 0.20
N LEU A 285 -3.89 -9.04 1.33
CA LEU A 285 -3.49 -9.86 2.47
C LEU A 285 -4.34 -11.11 2.58
N GLN A 286 -3.75 -12.24 2.95
CA GLN A 286 -4.49 -13.38 3.50
C GLN A 286 -4.52 -13.26 5.02
N ILE A 287 -5.70 -13.32 5.62
CA ILE A 287 -5.90 -13.12 7.05
C ILE A 287 -6.25 -14.46 7.72
N PRO A 288 -5.32 -15.14 8.39
CA PRO A 288 -5.62 -16.39 9.10
C PRO A 288 -6.45 -16.11 10.36
N LEU A 289 -7.51 -16.87 10.62
CA LEU A 289 -8.38 -16.64 11.79
C LEU A 289 -7.93 -17.40 13.05
N GLU A 290 -7.06 -18.40 12.90
CA GLU A 290 -6.66 -19.29 13.99
C GLU A 290 -5.42 -18.81 14.77
N SER A 291 -4.66 -17.88 14.20
CA SER A 291 -3.41 -17.43 14.80
C SER A 291 -3.16 -15.95 14.57
N ALA A 292 -2.74 -15.25 15.62
CA ALA A 292 -2.37 -13.85 15.51
C ALA A 292 -1.14 -13.67 14.60
N ARG A 293 -1.17 -12.61 13.77
CA ARG A 293 -0.10 -12.21 12.85
C ARG A 293 0.11 -10.70 12.93
N HIS A 294 1.27 -10.26 12.47
CA HIS A 294 1.56 -8.85 12.20
C HIS A 294 1.71 -8.64 10.70
N PHE A 295 1.14 -7.56 10.16
CA PHE A 295 1.08 -7.30 8.72
C PHE A 295 1.94 -6.12 8.26
N GLY A 296 2.89 -5.67 9.08
CA GLY A 296 3.98 -4.81 8.65
C GLY A 296 3.78 -3.31 8.87
N PHE A 297 2.57 -2.82 9.13
CA PHE A 297 2.37 -1.39 9.32
C PHE A 297 2.60 -0.96 10.79
N PRO A 298 3.28 0.14 11.05
CA PRO A 298 4.10 0.93 10.11
C PRO A 298 5.44 0.24 9.83
N PRO A 299 5.99 0.36 8.61
CA PRO A 299 7.17 -0.42 8.17
C PRO A 299 8.44 -0.17 8.97
N ARG A 300 8.46 0.82 9.84
CA ARG A 300 9.58 1.12 10.75
C ARG A 300 9.43 0.48 12.14
N HIS A 301 8.41 -0.33 12.38
CA HIS A 301 8.19 -0.99 13.66
C HIS A 301 9.40 -1.78 14.19
N PRO A 302 10.29 -2.39 13.35
CA PRO A 302 11.46 -3.11 13.84
C PRO A 302 12.43 -2.26 14.67
N ARG A 303 12.37 -0.93 14.57
CA ARG A 303 13.15 -0.03 15.44
C ARG A 303 12.72 -0.13 16.91
N TRP A 304 11.46 -0.43 17.16
CA TRP A 304 10.85 -0.45 18.49
C TRP A 304 10.53 -1.86 18.96
N LEU A 305 10.16 -2.72 18.05
CA LEU A 305 9.69 -4.09 18.28
C LEU A 305 10.39 -5.06 17.34
N PRO A 306 11.72 -5.24 17.47
CA PRO A 306 12.52 -6.05 16.55
C PRO A 306 12.13 -7.53 16.53
N GLU A 307 11.46 -8.02 17.58
CA GLU A 307 11.01 -9.42 17.69
C GLU A 307 9.78 -9.72 16.84
N VAL A 308 9.08 -8.68 16.38
CA VAL A 308 7.87 -8.85 15.57
C VAL A 308 8.26 -9.20 14.14
N ILE A 309 7.63 -10.24 13.62
CA ILE A 309 7.83 -10.74 12.26
C ILE A 309 6.58 -10.45 11.46
N ASP A 310 6.76 -9.81 10.30
CA ASP A 310 5.65 -9.47 9.41
C ASP A 310 5.18 -10.69 8.62
N GLU A 311 3.87 -10.79 8.44
CA GLU A 311 3.27 -11.73 7.51
C GLU A 311 3.37 -11.12 6.11
N PRO A 312 3.97 -11.81 5.13
CA PRO A 312 4.11 -11.27 3.79
C PRO A 312 2.75 -11.09 3.10
N SER A 313 2.62 -10.03 2.31
CA SER A 313 1.47 -9.83 1.43
C SER A 313 1.37 -10.94 0.39
N VAL A 314 0.15 -11.25 -0.04
CA VAL A 314 -0.09 -12.14 -1.18
C VAL A 314 0.22 -11.41 -2.49
N TYR A 315 -0.07 -10.11 -2.54
CA TYR A 315 0.23 -9.27 -3.70
C TYR A 315 0.38 -7.80 -3.30
N ASP A 316 1.40 -7.13 -3.84
CA ASP A 316 1.60 -5.70 -3.73
C ASP A 316 1.13 -5.03 -5.02
N TYR A 317 0.17 -4.08 -4.94
CA TYR A 317 -0.33 -3.34 -6.09
C TYR A 317 0.66 -2.25 -6.47
N MET A 318 1.51 -2.58 -7.41
CA MET A 318 2.65 -1.78 -7.87
C MET A 318 2.59 -1.52 -9.39
N PRO A 319 3.42 -0.65 -9.96
CA PRO A 319 4.57 0.07 -9.37
C PRO A 319 4.23 1.45 -8.81
N GLN A 320 2.98 1.82 -8.72
CA GLN A 320 2.52 3.17 -8.40
C GLN A 320 1.60 3.13 -7.17
N HIS A 321 1.39 4.29 -6.54
CA HIS A 321 0.39 4.43 -5.51
C HIS A 321 -1.01 4.28 -6.10
N GLU A 322 -1.86 3.42 -5.54
CA GLU A 322 -3.12 3.01 -6.12
C GLU A 322 -4.34 3.23 -5.23
N SER A 323 -4.20 3.20 -3.90
CA SER A 323 -5.30 3.18 -2.92
C SER A 323 -6.31 2.07 -3.20
N THR A 324 -5.89 0.81 -2.99
CA THR A 324 -6.80 -0.33 -3.16
C THR A 324 -7.95 -0.23 -2.15
N CYS A 325 -9.17 -0.39 -2.65
CA CYS A 325 -10.39 -0.25 -1.86
C CYS A 325 -11.20 -1.55 -1.82
N GLY A 326 -12.48 -1.47 -2.20
CA GLY A 326 -13.37 -2.61 -2.23
C GLY A 326 -12.91 -3.70 -3.19
N PHE A 327 -13.20 -4.94 -2.87
CA PHE A 327 -12.99 -6.06 -3.79
C PHE A 327 -14.04 -7.16 -3.59
N ARG A 328 -14.21 -7.99 -4.61
CA ARG A 328 -15.07 -9.17 -4.56
C ARG A 328 -14.42 -10.34 -5.24
N PHE A 329 -14.54 -11.53 -4.66
CA PHE A 329 -14.24 -12.77 -5.38
C PHE A 329 -15.31 -13.04 -6.43
N ASN A 330 -14.90 -13.36 -7.64
CA ASN A 330 -15.74 -13.60 -8.81
C ASN A 330 -16.27 -15.05 -8.80
N GLY A 331 -16.90 -15.43 -7.71
CA GLY A 331 -17.54 -16.75 -7.51
C GLY A 331 -19.05 -16.63 -7.41
N PRO A 332 -19.78 -17.68 -7.80
CA PRO A 332 -21.21 -17.70 -7.57
C PRO A 332 -21.50 -17.72 -6.06
N ALA A 333 -22.37 -16.83 -5.62
CA ALA A 333 -22.89 -16.76 -4.27
C ALA A 333 -24.41 -16.52 -4.34
N PRO A 334 -25.17 -16.78 -3.25
CA PRO A 334 -26.58 -16.44 -3.24
C PRO A 334 -26.83 -15.00 -3.66
N GLY A 335 -27.68 -14.78 -4.68
CA GLY A 335 -27.97 -13.45 -5.23
C GLY A 335 -26.87 -12.81 -6.07
N ARG A 336 -25.78 -13.50 -6.40
CA ARG A 336 -24.70 -12.99 -7.25
C ARG A 336 -24.39 -13.96 -8.39
N GLY A 337 -24.29 -13.45 -9.59
CA GLY A 337 -23.78 -14.15 -10.76
C GLY A 337 -22.26 -14.20 -10.79
N ARG A 338 -21.70 -14.60 -11.91
CA ARG A 338 -20.26 -14.54 -12.19
C ARG A 338 -19.98 -13.53 -13.29
N PHE A 339 -19.06 -12.64 -13.05
CA PHE A 339 -18.67 -11.61 -13.98
C PHE A 339 -17.61 -12.08 -14.99
N GLY A 340 -17.75 -11.68 -16.24
CA GLY A 340 -16.72 -11.84 -17.26
C GLY A 340 -16.57 -13.26 -17.81
N PRO A 341 -15.46 -13.56 -18.47
CA PRO A 341 -15.12 -14.88 -19.04
C PRO A 341 -15.04 -15.98 -17.97
N GLU A 342 -15.28 -17.24 -18.39
CA GLU A 342 -15.15 -18.42 -17.52
C GLU A 342 -13.79 -18.50 -16.83
N ALA A 343 -12.72 -18.12 -17.53
CA ALA A 343 -11.36 -18.10 -16.99
C ALA A 343 -11.14 -17.10 -15.83
N TRP A 344 -12.11 -16.20 -15.58
CA TRP A 344 -12.09 -15.23 -14.48
C TRP A 344 -12.80 -15.73 -13.22
N ALA A 345 -13.30 -16.98 -13.26
CA ALA A 345 -13.96 -17.56 -12.11
C ALA A 345 -13.03 -17.59 -10.88
N ASP A 346 -13.57 -17.18 -9.75
CA ASP A 346 -12.91 -17.12 -8.44
C ASP A 346 -11.73 -16.13 -8.32
N ASP A 347 -11.43 -15.38 -9.36
CA ASP A 347 -10.45 -14.29 -9.28
C ASP A 347 -10.99 -13.15 -8.39
N ALA A 348 -10.11 -12.42 -7.70
CA ALA A 348 -10.49 -11.22 -6.98
C ALA A 348 -10.60 -10.03 -7.96
N ILE A 349 -11.74 -9.36 -7.97
CA ILE A 349 -11.94 -8.10 -8.70
C ILE A 349 -11.72 -6.97 -7.69
N VAL A 350 -10.69 -6.15 -7.91
CA VAL A 350 -10.21 -5.15 -6.95
C VAL A 350 -10.31 -3.75 -7.53
N THR A 351 -10.80 -2.80 -6.73
CA THR A 351 -10.87 -1.38 -7.10
C THR A 351 -9.65 -0.61 -6.58
N GLY A 352 -9.14 0.33 -7.37
CA GLY A 352 -8.11 1.28 -6.99
C GLY A 352 -8.61 2.71 -7.11
N GLU A 353 -8.73 3.38 -5.98
CA GLU A 353 -9.37 4.69 -5.88
C GLU A 353 -8.53 5.77 -6.56
N SER A 354 -7.31 5.98 -6.10
CA SER A 354 -6.50 7.16 -6.43
C SER A 354 -6.25 7.37 -7.91
N ARG A 355 -6.35 6.32 -8.70
CA ARG A 355 -6.04 6.33 -10.13
C ARG A 355 -7.16 5.76 -11.00
N GLY A 356 -8.27 5.36 -10.38
CA GLY A 356 -9.46 4.85 -11.09
C GLY A 356 -9.17 3.54 -11.84
N LYS A 357 -8.64 2.52 -11.18
CA LYS A 357 -8.27 1.24 -11.79
C LYS A 357 -9.15 0.10 -11.33
N LEU A 358 -9.36 -0.89 -12.18
CA LEU A 358 -9.98 -2.16 -11.84
C LEU A 358 -9.05 -3.31 -12.25
N TRP A 359 -8.65 -4.08 -11.26
CA TRP A 359 -7.81 -5.26 -11.46
C TRP A 359 -8.57 -6.55 -11.29
N ARG A 360 -8.09 -7.55 -11.98
CA ARG A 360 -8.39 -8.95 -11.77
C ARG A 360 -7.13 -9.62 -11.20
N THR A 361 -7.24 -10.13 -10.00
CA THR A 361 -6.16 -10.82 -9.30
C THR A 361 -6.51 -12.31 -9.18
N LYS A 362 -5.79 -13.13 -9.92
CA LYS A 362 -5.90 -14.59 -9.88
C LYS A 362 -5.04 -15.13 -8.75
N LEU A 363 -5.54 -16.11 -8.00
CA LEU A 363 -4.88 -16.71 -6.86
C LEU A 363 -4.60 -18.21 -7.10
N ALA A 364 -3.38 -18.63 -6.81
CA ALA A 364 -2.99 -20.04 -6.76
C ALA A 364 -2.62 -20.43 -5.32
N LYS A 365 -3.32 -21.40 -4.73
CA LYS A 365 -3.03 -21.90 -3.38
C LYS A 365 -1.99 -23.02 -3.47
N THR A 366 -0.74 -22.71 -3.18
CA THR A 366 0.38 -23.64 -3.11
C THR A 366 0.46 -24.31 -1.73
N ALA A 367 1.41 -25.21 -1.54
CA ALA A 367 1.64 -25.86 -0.24
C ALA A 367 2.07 -24.88 0.87
N ALA A 368 2.63 -23.71 0.49
CA ALA A 368 3.18 -22.73 1.42
C ALA A 368 2.40 -21.40 1.48
N GLY A 369 1.20 -21.36 0.92
CA GLY A 369 0.37 -20.15 0.90
C GLY A 369 -0.08 -19.78 -0.51
N TYR A 370 -0.53 -18.55 -0.68
CA TYR A 370 -1.03 -18.07 -1.96
C TYR A 370 0.03 -17.35 -2.77
N VAL A 371 -0.01 -17.56 -4.07
CA VAL A 371 0.68 -16.75 -5.09
C VAL A 371 -0.38 -16.04 -5.90
N ALA A 372 -0.14 -14.80 -6.28
CA ALA A 372 -1.09 -13.99 -7.03
C ALA A 372 -0.52 -13.50 -8.36
N GLN A 373 -1.40 -13.37 -9.36
CA GLN A 373 -1.14 -12.73 -10.64
C GLN A 373 -2.23 -11.72 -10.94
N THR A 374 -1.86 -10.46 -11.17
CA THR A 374 -2.81 -9.37 -11.37
C THR A 374 -2.77 -8.85 -12.80
N GLN A 375 -3.94 -8.53 -13.34
CA GLN A 375 -4.12 -7.90 -14.64
C GLN A 375 -5.10 -6.73 -14.53
N LEU A 376 -4.70 -5.56 -15.02
CA LEU A 376 -5.59 -4.43 -15.17
C LEU A 376 -6.54 -4.69 -16.35
N PHE A 377 -7.87 -4.58 -16.14
CA PHE A 377 -8.85 -4.83 -17.20
C PHE A 377 -9.73 -3.62 -17.52
N ALA A 378 -9.79 -2.64 -16.64
CA ALA A 378 -10.51 -1.40 -16.88
C ALA A 378 -9.89 -0.23 -16.12
N ARG A 379 -10.16 0.96 -16.62
CA ARG A 379 -9.74 2.22 -16.03
C ARG A 379 -10.91 3.20 -16.02
N LEU A 380 -11.00 4.01 -14.97
CA LEU A 380 -12.04 5.02 -14.77
C LEU A 380 -11.41 6.41 -14.68
N GLY A 381 -12.16 7.42 -15.13
CA GLY A 381 -11.87 8.82 -14.87
C GLY A 381 -12.42 9.31 -13.52
N LEU A 382 -12.67 8.39 -12.58
CA LEU A 382 -13.35 8.60 -11.30
C LEU A 382 -12.69 7.76 -10.21
N LEU A 383 -12.89 8.12 -8.95
CA LEU A 383 -12.34 7.41 -7.78
C LEU A 383 -13.18 6.14 -7.53
N ALA A 384 -12.68 4.98 -8.00
CA ALA A 384 -13.38 3.70 -7.84
C ALA A 384 -13.18 3.17 -6.40
N VAL A 385 -14.23 3.18 -5.58
CA VAL A 385 -14.12 2.88 -4.15
C VAL A 385 -14.63 1.49 -3.77
N ASP A 386 -15.67 0.98 -4.42
CA ASP A 386 -16.19 -0.36 -4.11
C ASP A 386 -16.85 -0.97 -5.34
N CYS A 387 -17.00 -2.29 -5.32
CA CYS A 387 -17.70 -3.02 -6.38
C CYS A 387 -18.48 -4.21 -5.83
N THR A 388 -19.50 -4.61 -6.56
CA THR A 388 -20.28 -5.82 -6.31
C THR A 388 -20.65 -6.48 -7.64
N ILE A 389 -21.15 -7.72 -7.61
CA ILE A 389 -21.56 -8.46 -8.80
C ILE A 389 -23.06 -8.66 -8.74
N SER A 390 -23.76 -8.28 -9.82
CA SER A 390 -25.22 -8.41 -9.91
C SER A 390 -25.66 -9.89 -10.00
N PRO A 391 -26.92 -10.20 -9.72
CA PRO A 391 -27.47 -11.54 -9.94
C PRO A 391 -27.27 -12.04 -11.39
N GLN A 392 -27.26 -11.15 -12.36
CA GLN A 392 -27.07 -11.44 -13.79
C GLN A 392 -25.59 -11.63 -14.16
N GLY A 393 -24.64 -11.31 -13.25
CA GLY A 393 -23.20 -11.40 -13.49
C GLY A 393 -22.55 -10.14 -14.06
N ASP A 394 -23.19 -8.99 -13.91
CA ASP A 394 -22.56 -7.71 -14.23
C ASP A 394 -21.74 -7.23 -13.05
N LEU A 395 -20.60 -6.60 -13.32
CA LEU A 395 -19.85 -5.88 -12.30
C LEU A 395 -20.44 -4.49 -12.12
N VAL A 396 -20.83 -4.18 -10.89
CA VAL A 396 -21.32 -2.85 -10.51
C VAL A 396 -20.26 -2.15 -9.68
N VAL A 397 -19.79 -0.99 -10.14
CA VAL A 397 -18.71 -0.22 -9.52
C VAL A 397 -19.25 1.12 -9.06
N CYS A 398 -19.10 1.44 -7.79
CA CYS A 398 -19.39 2.78 -7.30
C CYS A 398 -18.13 3.64 -7.26
N CYS A 399 -18.30 4.91 -7.64
CA CYS A 399 -17.24 5.88 -7.74
C CYS A 399 -17.54 7.06 -6.82
N HIS A 400 -16.54 7.39 -5.98
CA HIS A 400 -16.62 8.54 -5.10
C HIS A 400 -16.39 9.84 -5.86
N THR A 401 -17.25 10.81 -5.58
CA THR A 401 -17.07 12.22 -5.92
C THR A 401 -17.72 13.06 -4.81
N GLY A 402 -17.26 14.28 -4.61
CA GLY A 402 -17.81 15.15 -3.55
C GLY A 402 -16.95 15.17 -2.29
N LYS A 403 -17.57 15.18 -1.13
CA LYS A 403 -16.88 15.24 0.17
C LYS A 403 -17.06 13.95 0.96
N PRO A 404 -16.03 13.47 1.67
CA PRO A 404 -14.69 14.04 1.74
C PRO A 404 -13.97 13.88 0.39
N ASP A 405 -13.27 14.94 0.00
CA ASP A 405 -12.41 14.93 -1.17
C ASP A 405 -11.02 14.41 -0.71
N TRP A 406 -10.77 13.16 -0.95
CA TRP A 406 -9.50 12.51 -0.60
C TRP A 406 -8.36 12.90 -1.53
N GLY A 407 -8.49 13.95 -2.28
CA GLY A 407 -7.47 14.43 -3.20
C GLY A 407 -8.06 15.11 -4.42
N ASN A 408 -7.47 14.87 -5.58
CA ASN A 408 -7.79 15.57 -6.82
C ASN A 408 -8.80 14.82 -7.69
N GLY A 409 -9.75 14.14 -7.08
CA GLY A 409 -10.84 13.49 -7.79
C GLY A 409 -11.80 14.47 -8.46
N PRO A 410 -12.60 13.98 -9.41
CA PRO A 410 -13.68 14.77 -10.00
C PRO A 410 -14.64 15.25 -8.91
N LYS A 411 -15.13 16.47 -9.05
CA LYS A 411 -16.16 17.03 -8.17
C LYS A 411 -17.55 16.74 -8.73
N GLY A 412 -18.54 16.67 -7.85
CA GLY A 412 -19.94 16.47 -8.20
C GLY A 412 -20.58 15.34 -7.41
N ASP A 413 -21.57 14.69 -8.01
CA ASP A 413 -22.25 13.54 -7.44
C ASP A 413 -21.44 12.25 -7.68
N GLY A 414 -21.57 11.28 -6.79
CA GLY A 414 -21.07 9.94 -7.00
C GLY A 414 -21.75 9.26 -8.18
N ARG A 415 -21.03 8.36 -8.85
CA ARG A 415 -21.50 7.67 -10.05
C ARG A 415 -21.38 6.17 -9.88
N ILE A 416 -22.30 5.45 -10.47
CA ILE A 416 -22.32 3.98 -10.46
C ILE A 416 -22.31 3.49 -11.90
N PHE A 417 -21.45 2.52 -12.19
CA PHE A 417 -21.34 1.91 -13.50
C PHE A 417 -21.63 0.42 -13.44
N LYS A 418 -22.39 -0.07 -14.41
CA LYS A 418 -22.64 -1.49 -14.63
C LYS A 418 -21.86 -1.95 -15.86
N ILE A 419 -20.96 -2.90 -15.68
CA ILE A 419 -20.08 -3.45 -16.71
C ILE A 419 -20.54 -4.87 -17.00
N SER A 420 -21.01 -5.11 -18.22
CA SER A 420 -21.56 -6.39 -18.67
C SER A 420 -20.64 -7.09 -19.67
N TYR A 421 -20.41 -8.39 -19.50
CA TYR A 421 -19.72 -9.20 -20.49
C TYR A 421 -20.69 -9.61 -21.59
N SER A 422 -20.85 -8.76 -22.60
CA SER A 422 -21.85 -8.83 -23.63
C SER A 422 -21.45 -9.65 -24.86
N ASP A 423 -20.17 -9.56 -25.26
CA ASP A 423 -19.63 -10.37 -26.39
C ASP A 423 -18.77 -11.51 -25.84
N LYS A 424 -19.38 -12.66 -25.69
CA LYS A 424 -18.74 -13.88 -25.19
C LYS A 424 -17.82 -14.54 -26.23
N THR A 425 -17.77 -14.04 -27.46
CA THR A 425 -16.95 -14.56 -28.55
C THR A 425 -15.62 -13.82 -28.69
N ALA A 426 -15.51 -12.63 -28.09
CA ALA A 426 -14.33 -11.79 -28.17
C ALA A 426 -13.10 -12.49 -27.54
N PRO A 427 -11.97 -12.59 -28.25
CA PRO A 427 -10.74 -13.20 -27.76
C PRO A 427 -10.21 -12.42 -26.55
N GLN A 428 -9.91 -13.12 -25.45
CA GLN A 428 -9.39 -12.52 -24.24
C GLN A 428 -7.88 -12.69 -24.17
N PRO A 429 -7.12 -11.62 -23.85
CA PRO A 429 -5.70 -11.76 -23.54
C PRO A 429 -5.56 -12.50 -22.20
N LEU A 430 -4.70 -13.51 -22.17
CA LEU A 430 -4.41 -14.31 -20.99
C LEU A 430 -3.16 -13.84 -20.26
N LEU A 431 -2.05 -13.75 -21.02
CA LEU A 431 -0.71 -13.50 -20.53
C LEU A 431 0.09 -12.68 -21.55
N ALA A 432 1.03 -11.88 -21.04
CA ALA A 432 2.12 -11.28 -21.81
C ALA A 432 3.43 -11.54 -21.08
N TRP A 433 4.44 -12.08 -21.74
CA TRP A 433 5.73 -12.40 -21.14
C TRP A 433 6.91 -12.19 -22.08
N ALA A 434 8.11 -11.98 -21.55
CA ALA A 434 9.34 -11.99 -22.30
C ALA A 434 9.80 -13.44 -22.56
N GLN A 435 9.74 -13.89 -23.79
CA GLN A 435 10.24 -15.21 -24.22
C GLN A 435 11.77 -15.19 -24.32
N SER A 436 12.33 -14.06 -24.71
CA SER A 436 13.77 -13.76 -24.74
C SER A 436 13.98 -12.27 -24.46
N ASP A 437 15.21 -11.82 -24.47
CA ASP A 437 15.52 -10.40 -24.35
C ASP A 437 15.02 -9.54 -25.51
N THR A 438 14.71 -10.16 -26.68
CA THR A 438 14.21 -9.48 -27.88
C THR A 438 12.77 -9.82 -28.23
N GLU A 439 12.17 -10.82 -27.62
CA GLU A 439 10.84 -11.30 -27.98
C GLU A 439 9.87 -11.25 -26.76
N THR A 440 8.72 -10.63 -26.99
CA THR A 440 7.56 -10.66 -26.07
C THR A 440 6.42 -11.41 -26.73
N VAL A 441 5.81 -12.34 -25.99
CA VAL A 441 4.67 -13.13 -26.48
C VAL A 441 3.41 -12.76 -25.72
N VAL A 442 2.29 -12.59 -26.44
CA VAL A 442 0.94 -12.43 -25.86
C VAL A 442 0.11 -13.66 -26.22
N ALA A 443 -0.48 -14.32 -25.25
CA ALA A 443 -1.38 -15.45 -25.46
C ALA A 443 -2.84 -15.03 -25.32
N PHE A 444 -3.70 -15.62 -26.13
CA PHE A 444 -5.15 -15.45 -26.13
C PHE A 444 -5.88 -16.76 -25.82
N ASP A 445 -7.05 -16.67 -25.21
CA ASP A 445 -7.87 -17.82 -24.82
C ASP A 445 -8.42 -18.59 -26.05
N ARG A 446 -8.54 -17.90 -27.18
CA ARG A 446 -9.04 -18.42 -28.47
C ARG A 446 -8.38 -17.75 -29.65
N PRO A 447 -8.52 -18.29 -30.90
CA PRO A 447 -7.96 -17.67 -32.08
C PRO A 447 -8.49 -16.27 -32.32
N LEU A 448 -7.62 -15.34 -32.70
CA LEU A 448 -8.00 -14.02 -33.20
C LEU A 448 -8.74 -14.17 -34.52
N GLU A 449 -9.63 -13.21 -34.86
CA GLU A 449 -10.43 -13.22 -36.05
C GLU A 449 -9.59 -13.42 -37.34
N ALA A 450 -10.15 -14.13 -38.28
CA ALA A 450 -9.47 -14.41 -39.57
C ALA A 450 -9.19 -13.13 -40.38
N SER A 451 -9.97 -12.09 -40.16
CA SER A 451 -9.82 -10.75 -40.75
C SER A 451 -8.54 -10.03 -40.33
N ILE A 452 -7.97 -10.39 -39.17
CA ILE A 452 -6.72 -9.79 -38.67
C ILE A 452 -5.55 -10.35 -39.48
N PRO A 453 -4.65 -9.52 -40.04
CA PRO A 453 -3.47 -9.99 -40.77
C PRO A 453 -2.56 -10.89 -39.91
N GLN A 454 -1.85 -11.83 -40.57
CA GLN A 454 -0.86 -12.69 -39.91
C GLN A 454 0.28 -11.85 -39.33
N GLU A 455 0.70 -10.82 -40.10
CA GLU A 455 1.64 -9.80 -39.63
C GLU A 455 0.89 -8.56 -39.22
N ILE A 456 1.01 -8.18 -37.94
CA ILE A 456 0.40 -6.98 -37.39
C ILE A 456 1.28 -5.78 -37.76
N ALA A 457 0.65 -4.69 -38.20
CA ALA A 457 1.40 -3.47 -38.51
C ALA A 457 2.10 -2.97 -37.21
N ILE A 458 3.38 -2.68 -37.31
CA ILE A 458 4.17 -2.24 -36.13
C ILE A 458 3.62 -0.97 -35.49
N ALA A 459 2.96 -0.11 -36.26
CA ALA A 459 2.27 1.09 -35.74
C ALA A 459 1.11 0.78 -34.79
N ASN A 460 0.59 -0.45 -34.82
CA ASN A 460 -0.47 -0.94 -33.93
C ASN A 460 0.07 -1.56 -32.64
N VAL A 461 1.39 -1.60 -32.48
CA VAL A 461 2.03 -2.17 -31.28
C VAL A 461 2.93 -1.14 -30.66
N ARG A 462 2.68 -0.82 -29.39
CA ARG A 462 3.49 0.12 -28.63
C ARG A 462 3.96 -0.56 -27.35
N MET A 463 5.25 -0.47 -27.07
CA MET A 463 5.85 -0.94 -25.82
C MET A 463 6.60 0.20 -25.15
N GLU A 464 6.32 0.44 -23.88
CA GLU A 464 7.02 1.40 -23.04
C GLU A 464 7.54 0.72 -21.78
N ALA A 465 8.77 1.05 -21.41
CA ALA A 465 9.42 0.49 -20.23
C ALA A 465 9.92 1.60 -19.28
N GLY A 466 9.91 1.33 -17.98
CA GLY A 466 10.38 2.25 -16.95
C GLY A 466 9.94 1.79 -15.56
N HIS A 467 10.57 2.32 -14.50
CA HIS A 467 10.28 1.94 -13.12
C HIS A 467 8.80 2.08 -12.75
N TYR A 468 8.15 3.13 -13.26
CA TYR A 468 6.77 3.48 -12.91
C TYR A 468 5.81 3.38 -14.09
N VAL A 469 6.18 2.63 -15.11
CA VAL A 469 5.30 2.34 -16.22
C VAL A 469 4.28 1.30 -15.80
N SER A 470 3.01 1.56 -16.11
CA SER A 470 1.90 0.63 -15.87
C SER A 470 1.02 0.54 -17.10
N ALA A 471 0.32 -0.56 -17.26
CA ALA A 471 -0.68 -0.68 -18.33
C ALA A 471 -1.68 0.47 -18.26
N ALA A 472 -2.04 1.01 -19.40
CA ALA A 472 -2.99 2.12 -19.56
C ALA A 472 -2.63 3.46 -18.90
N ASP A 473 -1.41 3.66 -18.45
CA ASP A 473 -0.94 4.92 -17.86
C ASP A 473 -1.27 6.14 -18.72
N ARG A 474 -1.10 6.00 -20.06
CA ARG A 474 -1.40 7.07 -21.02
C ARG A 474 -2.85 7.54 -21.00
N LEU A 475 -3.75 6.74 -20.46
CA LEU A 475 -5.17 7.02 -20.35
C LEU A 475 -5.56 7.65 -19.02
N GLU A 476 -4.65 7.73 -18.05
CA GLU A 476 -4.97 8.24 -16.73
C GLU A 476 -5.29 9.72 -16.73
N THR A 477 -6.43 10.08 -16.13
CA THR A 477 -6.89 11.45 -15.94
C THR A 477 -6.86 11.91 -14.51
N ILE A 478 -6.77 10.96 -13.56
CA ILE A 478 -6.62 11.20 -12.13
C ILE A 478 -5.18 10.98 -11.75
N ARG A 479 -4.63 11.94 -11.01
CA ARG A 479 -3.26 11.88 -10.46
C ARG A 479 -3.29 12.30 -9.02
N PRO A 480 -2.84 11.46 -8.09
CA PRO A 480 -2.64 11.91 -6.71
C PRO A 480 -1.67 13.10 -6.66
N GLY A 481 -2.00 14.13 -5.89
CA GLY A 481 -1.23 15.37 -5.78
C GLY A 481 0.03 15.28 -4.92
N TYR A 482 0.54 14.08 -4.65
CA TYR A 482 1.67 13.85 -3.76
C TYR A 482 3.01 14.08 -4.48
N ALA A 483 3.98 14.65 -3.77
CA ALA A 483 5.30 14.95 -4.33
C ALA A 483 6.00 13.70 -4.87
N VAL A 484 5.89 12.56 -4.18
CA VAL A 484 6.47 11.28 -4.63
C VAL A 484 5.85 10.83 -5.95
N VAL A 485 4.54 10.98 -6.14
CA VAL A 485 3.87 10.65 -7.41
C VAL A 485 4.36 11.58 -8.54
N ALA A 486 4.50 12.88 -8.25
CA ALA A 486 5.07 13.83 -9.20
C ALA A 486 6.51 13.48 -9.60
N MET A 487 7.31 12.95 -8.67
CA MET A 487 8.66 12.45 -8.96
C MET A 487 8.63 11.18 -9.80
N GLN A 488 7.74 10.23 -9.47
CA GLN A 488 7.55 8.99 -10.22
C GLN A 488 7.18 9.28 -11.69
N LEU A 489 6.29 10.23 -11.91
CA LEU A 489 5.87 10.64 -13.26
C LEU A 489 7.00 11.28 -14.09
N LYS A 490 8.04 11.82 -13.46
CA LYS A 490 9.21 12.40 -14.11
C LYS A 490 10.32 11.38 -14.40
N GLN A 491 10.22 10.16 -13.86
CA GLN A 491 11.24 9.14 -14.11
C GLN A 491 11.29 8.73 -15.59
N PRO A 492 12.44 8.31 -16.10
CA PRO A 492 12.61 7.96 -17.49
C PRO A 492 11.61 6.89 -17.95
N ARG A 493 11.04 7.12 -19.12
CA ARG A 493 10.22 6.16 -19.87
C ARG A 493 10.87 5.95 -21.22
N VAL A 494 11.05 4.71 -21.59
CA VAL A 494 11.70 4.33 -22.84
C VAL A 494 10.67 3.63 -23.72
N THR A 495 10.42 4.17 -24.92
CA THR A 495 9.69 3.45 -25.95
C THR A 495 10.62 2.41 -26.55
N LEU A 496 10.22 1.16 -26.53
CA LEU A 496 10.95 0.05 -27.15
C LEU A 496 10.57 -0.03 -28.62
N PRO A 497 11.51 0.12 -29.56
CA PRO A 497 11.21 -0.01 -30.98
C PRO A 497 10.75 -1.44 -31.31
N VAL A 498 9.56 -1.57 -31.91
CA VAL A 498 9.02 -2.82 -32.40
C VAL A 498 9.56 -3.07 -33.80
N LYS A 499 10.14 -4.24 -34.06
CA LYS A 499 10.68 -4.67 -35.36
C LYS A 499 9.67 -5.46 -36.14
N SER A 500 8.96 -6.36 -35.48
CA SER A 500 7.93 -7.19 -36.09
C SER A 500 6.89 -7.61 -35.05
N ALA A 501 5.67 -7.92 -35.49
CA ALA A 501 4.63 -8.51 -34.69
C ALA A 501 3.87 -9.54 -35.53
N ARG A 502 3.93 -10.83 -35.11
CA ARG A 502 3.45 -11.95 -35.92
C ARG A 502 2.57 -12.90 -35.13
N LEU A 503 1.41 -13.23 -35.67
CA LEU A 503 0.52 -14.24 -35.11
C LEU A 503 1.07 -15.66 -35.34
N SER A 504 0.88 -16.54 -34.35
CA SER A 504 1.07 -17.98 -34.51
C SER A 504 0.14 -18.57 -35.58
N ALA A 505 0.46 -19.76 -36.05
CA ALA A 505 -0.35 -20.44 -37.09
C ALA A 505 -1.80 -20.71 -36.60
N ASP A 506 -1.97 -21.02 -35.31
CA ASP A 506 -3.27 -21.24 -34.68
C ASP A 506 -3.95 -19.93 -34.26
N ARG A 507 -3.30 -18.76 -34.51
CA ARG A 507 -3.79 -17.42 -34.20
C ARG A 507 -4.10 -17.17 -32.70
N ARG A 508 -3.57 -17.99 -31.78
CA ARG A 508 -3.79 -17.89 -30.34
C ARG A 508 -2.62 -17.23 -29.60
N SER A 509 -1.56 -16.86 -30.31
CA SER A 509 -0.47 -16.06 -29.73
C SER A 509 0.08 -15.05 -30.72
N LEU A 510 0.61 -13.96 -30.21
CA LEU A 510 1.27 -12.87 -30.93
C LEU A 510 2.70 -12.75 -30.40
N ALA A 511 3.69 -13.01 -31.28
CA ALA A 511 5.10 -12.77 -30.99
C ALA A 511 5.48 -11.36 -31.47
N ILE A 512 6.10 -10.57 -30.60
CA ILE A 512 6.53 -9.19 -30.85
C ILE A 512 8.03 -9.12 -30.66
N GLU A 513 8.74 -8.79 -31.73
CA GLU A 513 10.19 -8.61 -31.73
C GLU A 513 10.54 -7.13 -31.49
N THR A 514 11.48 -6.87 -30.58
CA THR A 514 11.95 -5.52 -30.22
C THR A 514 13.48 -5.46 -30.21
N GLU A 515 14.03 -4.27 -29.89
CA GLU A 515 15.40 -4.18 -29.43
C GLU A 515 15.57 -4.91 -28.08
N PRO A 516 16.80 -5.35 -27.73
CA PRO A 516 17.03 -6.11 -26.50
C PRO A 516 16.56 -5.38 -25.24
N ARG A 517 15.79 -6.08 -24.42
CA ARG A 517 15.26 -5.63 -23.13
C ARG A 517 15.82 -6.52 -22.02
N THR A 518 16.81 -6.03 -21.30
CA THR A 518 17.42 -6.77 -20.18
C THR A 518 17.23 -6.09 -18.83
N THR A 519 16.90 -4.80 -18.79
CA THR A 519 16.68 -4.08 -17.53
C THR A 519 15.36 -4.48 -16.89
N ALA A 520 15.39 -4.93 -15.65
CA ALA A 520 14.20 -5.34 -14.90
C ALA A 520 13.41 -4.12 -14.43
N VAL A 521 12.57 -3.62 -15.30
CA VAL A 521 11.60 -2.55 -15.07
C VAL A 521 10.23 -2.98 -15.60
N ASN A 522 9.19 -2.29 -15.17
CA ASN A 522 7.84 -2.52 -15.67
C ASN A 522 7.74 -2.12 -17.15
N CYS A 523 6.89 -2.80 -17.87
CA CYS A 523 6.61 -2.52 -19.26
C CYS A 523 5.10 -2.53 -19.51
N ALA A 524 4.61 -1.54 -20.24
CA ALA A 524 3.26 -1.46 -20.76
C ALA A 524 3.27 -1.83 -22.25
N LEU A 525 2.40 -2.75 -22.62
CA LEU A 525 2.17 -3.18 -24.00
C LEU A 525 0.77 -2.74 -24.43
N THR A 526 0.69 -1.98 -25.50
CA THR A 526 -0.55 -1.56 -26.14
C THR A 526 -0.67 -2.23 -27.50
N LEU A 527 -1.82 -2.85 -27.76
CA LEU A 527 -2.15 -3.51 -29.04
C LEU A 527 -3.43 -2.88 -29.61
N ASP A 528 -3.31 -2.19 -30.74
CA ASP A 528 -4.44 -1.58 -31.46
C ASP A 528 -4.91 -2.46 -32.61
N GLY A 529 -6.24 -2.58 -32.79
CA GLY A 529 -6.83 -3.25 -33.94
C GLY A 529 -6.56 -4.76 -34.04
N VAL A 530 -6.08 -5.40 -32.98
CA VAL A 530 -5.91 -6.88 -32.91
C VAL A 530 -7.19 -7.60 -32.47
N THR A 531 -8.21 -6.86 -32.05
CA THR A 531 -9.57 -7.34 -31.79
C THR A 531 -10.55 -6.26 -32.21
N SER A 532 -11.65 -6.61 -32.87
CA SER A 532 -12.80 -5.78 -33.29
C SER A 532 -12.80 -4.28 -32.92
N GLY A 533 -11.74 -3.55 -33.31
CA GLY A 533 -11.63 -2.10 -33.12
C GLY A 533 -11.37 -1.64 -31.67
N ARG A 534 -10.91 -2.52 -30.76
CA ARG A 534 -10.56 -2.16 -29.40
C ARG A 534 -9.05 -2.27 -29.16
N THR A 535 -8.56 -1.36 -28.34
CA THR A 535 -7.19 -1.38 -27.83
C THR A 535 -7.09 -2.31 -26.63
N ILE A 536 -6.08 -3.16 -26.61
CA ILE A 536 -5.70 -4.00 -25.49
C ILE A 536 -4.49 -3.38 -24.82
N ASP A 537 -4.52 -3.25 -23.50
CA ASP A 537 -3.38 -2.81 -22.69
C ASP A 537 -3.01 -3.88 -21.68
N LEU A 538 -1.74 -4.28 -21.67
CA LEU A 538 -1.21 -5.32 -20.78
C LEU A 538 0.08 -4.85 -20.11
N ALA A 539 0.30 -5.36 -18.90
CA ALA A 539 1.62 -5.30 -18.28
C ALA A 539 2.48 -6.47 -18.77
N SER A 540 3.77 -6.20 -18.93
CA SER A 540 4.81 -7.20 -19.23
C SER A 540 6.09 -6.79 -18.51
N ASP A 541 6.71 -7.72 -17.82
CA ASP A 541 7.98 -7.51 -17.11
C ASP A 541 8.99 -8.61 -17.49
N LEU A 542 10.08 -8.70 -16.74
CA LEU A 542 11.08 -9.76 -16.89
C LEU A 542 10.97 -10.82 -15.77
N CYS A 543 9.79 -10.95 -15.17
CA CYS A 543 9.52 -11.96 -14.16
C CYS A 543 9.26 -13.33 -14.77
N GLY A 544 9.54 -14.38 -13.99
CA GLY A 544 9.35 -15.77 -14.36
C GLY A 544 10.66 -16.53 -14.55
N VAL A 545 10.55 -17.72 -15.10
CA VAL A 545 11.66 -18.63 -15.38
C VAL A 545 11.63 -19.11 -16.81
N SER A 546 12.79 -19.27 -17.43
CA SER A 546 12.87 -20.00 -18.69
C SER A 546 12.76 -21.50 -18.42
N ALA A 547 11.97 -22.19 -19.23
CA ALA A 547 11.72 -23.61 -19.12
C ALA A 547 12.15 -24.30 -20.43
N GLU A 548 12.89 -25.37 -20.31
CA GLU A 548 13.36 -26.21 -21.45
C GLU A 548 13.02 -27.66 -21.11
N TRP A 549 12.21 -28.29 -21.94
CA TRP A 549 11.93 -29.70 -21.80
C TRP A 549 12.65 -30.47 -22.90
N GLN A 550 13.34 -31.53 -22.51
CA GLN A 550 14.10 -32.39 -23.45
C GLN A 550 13.68 -33.84 -23.25
N ASP A 551 13.37 -34.49 -24.37
CA ASP A 551 13.07 -35.91 -24.38
C ASP A 551 14.36 -36.76 -24.37
N LYS A 552 14.22 -38.10 -24.32
CA LYS A 552 15.34 -39.02 -24.37
C LYS A 552 16.10 -39.05 -25.72
N SER A 553 15.51 -38.56 -26.79
CA SER A 553 16.14 -38.43 -28.10
C SER A 553 16.99 -37.16 -28.26
N GLY A 554 16.88 -36.23 -27.33
CA GLY A 554 17.55 -34.93 -27.41
C GLY A 554 16.71 -33.87 -28.10
N ALA A 555 15.47 -34.16 -28.49
CA ALA A 555 14.55 -33.11 -28.97
C ALA A 555 14.17 -32.18 -27.82
N ASP A 556 14.30 -30.87 -28.06
CA ASP A 556 14.04 -29.85 -27.07
C ASP A 556 12.85 -28.96 -27.43
N SER A 557 12.19 -28.44 -26.40
CA SER A 557 11.12 -27.44 -26.49
C SER A 557 11.34 -26.37 -25.43
N ARG A 558 11.23 -25.09 -25.82
CA ARG A 558 11.51 -23.95 -24.97
C ARG A 558 10.25 -23.19 -24.66
N PHE A 559 10.08 -22.83 -23.37
CA PHE A 559 8.92 -22.17 -22.83
C PHE A 559 9.34 -21.13 -21.79
N TRP A 560 8.38 -20.36 -21.36
CA TRP A 560 8.44 -19.52 -20.17
C TRP A 560 7.39 -20.00 -19.17
N LEU A 561 7.69 -19.94 -17.88
CA LEU A 561 6.71 -20.13 -16.83
C LEU A 561 6.72 -18.93 -15.88
N PRO A 562 5.55 -18.49 -15.41
CA PRO A 562 5.44 -17.37 -14.46
C PRO A 562 6.08 -17.70 -13.11
N HIS A 563 6.11 -18.97 -12.75
CA HIS A 563 6.58 -19.47 -11.46
C HIS A 563 7.09 -20.92 -11.62
N PRO A 564 8.12 -21.34 -10.88
CA PRO A 564 8.56 -22.74 -10.92
C PRO A 564 7.62 -23.71 -10.18
N ASP A 565 6.83 -23.25 -9.18
CA ASP A 565 5.84 -24.09 -8.50
C ASP A 565 4.75 -24.53 -9.50
N PHE A 566 4.47 -25.84 -9.57
CA PHE A 566 3.58 -26.38 -10.61
C PHE A 566 2.12 -26.00 -10.39
N ILE A 567 1.67 -25.82 -9.14
CA ILE A 567 0.30 -25.35 -8.88
C ILE A 567 0.13 -23.92 -9.39
N ALA A 568 1.04 -23.04 -9.02
CA ALA A 568 1.02 -21.64 -9.46
C ALA A 568 1.21 -21.55 -10.99
N ALA A 569 2.17 -22.25 -11.55
CA ALA A 569 2.43 -22.22 -12.98
C ALA A 569 1.23 -22.73 -13.80
N ARG A 570 0.62 -23.85 -13.43
CA ARG A 570 -0.57 -24.39 -14.11
C ARG A 570 -1.77 -23.44 -14.02
N GLU A 571 -2.00 -22.87 -12.83
CA GLU A 571 -3.12 -21.95 -12.62
C GLU A 571 -2.98 -20.69 -13.47
N PHE A 572 -1.80 -20.08 -13.50
CA PHE A 572 -1.59 -18.82 -14.22
C PHE A 572 -1.45 -19.00 -15.74
N THR A 573 -1.10 -20.18 -16.21
CA THR A 573 -1.00 -20.47 -17.65
C THR A 573 -2.23 -21.16 -18.23
N ARG A 574 -3.27 -21.36 -17.42
CA ARG A 574 -4.50 -22.05 -17.84
C ARG A 574 -5.14 -21.37 -19.06
N GLY A 575 -5.47 -22.15 -20.09
CA GLY A 575 -6.05 -21.70 -21.35
C GLY A 575 -5.05 -21.23 -22.40
N SER A 576 -3.78 -21.11 -22.04
CA SER A 576 -2.71 -20.82 -23.02
C SER A 576 -2.32 -22.09 -23.77
N ALA A 577 -2.59 -22.14 -25.07
CA ALA A 577 -2.29 -23.30 -25.90
C ALA A 577 -0.80 -23.71 -25.88
N LEU A 578 0.11 -22.73 -25.81
CA LEU A 578 1.54 -22.96 -25.70
C LEU A 578 1.88 -23.73 -24.41
N HIS A 579 1.31 -23.30 -23.30
CA HIS A 579 1.58 -23.90 -22.00
C HIS A 579 0.86 -25.25 -21.83
N GLU A 580 -0.32 -25.43 -22.42
CA GLU A 580 -0.99 -26.72 -22.46
C GLU A 580 -0.14 -27.77 -23.19
N ALA A 581 0.59 -27.36 -24.24
CA ALA A 581 1.55 -28.21 -24.91
C ALA A 581 2.73 -28.60 -23.99
N LEU A 582 3.31 -27.64 -23.26
CA LEU A 582 4.36 -27.92 -22.27
C LEU A 582 3.88 -28.92 -21.22
N TRP A 583 2.70 -28.73 -20.64
CA TRP A 583 2.20 -29.61 -19.60
C TRP A 583 1.99 -31.05 -20.09
N LYS A 584 1.66 -31.26 -21.39
CA LYS A 584 1.62 -32.59 -22.02
C LYS A 584 3.03 -33.19 -22.21
N GLU A 585 4.05 -32.35 -22.47
CA GLU A 585 5.42 -32.82 -22.54
C GLU A 585 5.95 -33.26 -21.15
N VAL A 586 5.66 -32.52 -20.10
CA VAL A 586 6.07 -32.83 -18.71
C VAL A 586 5.48 -34.16 -18.20
N GLU A 587 4.41 -34.66 -18.82
CA GLU A 587 3.84 -36.00 -18.54
C GLU A 587 4.62 -37.14 -19.20
N LYS A 588 5.53 -36.84 -20.13
CA LYS A 588 6.38 -37.84 -20.84
C LYS A 588 7.71 -38.00 -20.14
N GLN A 589 8.42 -39.05 -20.50
CA GLN A 589 9.78 -39.29 -20.02
C GLN A 589 10.79 -38.31 -20.65
N GLY A 590 11.47 -37.56 -19.84
CA GLY A 590 12.44 -36.56 -20.26
C GLY A 590 13.02 -35.81 -19.07
N MET A 591 13.47 -34.58 -19.33
CA MET A 591 14.05 -33.67 -18.37
C MET A 591 13.45 -32.28 -18.54
N LEU A 592 12.92 -31.69 -17.49
CA LEU A 592 12.51 -30.27 -17.44
C LEU A 592 13.60 -29.48 -16.75
N THR A 593 14.19 -28.52 -17.44
CA THR A 593 15.19 -27.60 -16.88
C THR A 593 14.58 -26.20 -16.76
N LEU A 594 14.56 -25.66 -15.55
CA LEU A 594 14.12 -24.31 -15.22
C LEU A 594 15.32 -23.45 -14.86
N ARG A 595 15.41 -22.24 -15.46
CA ARG A 595 16.51 -21.31 -15.19
C ARG A 595 15.93 -19.94 -14.87
N GLY A 596 16.50 -19.30 -13.84
CA GLY A 596 16.09 -17.96 -13.44
C GLY A 596 17.06 -17.36 -12.43
N GLN A 597 16.67 -16.23 -11.92
CA GLN A 597 17.34 -15.53 -10.83
C GLN A 597 16.31 -15.24 -9.73
N LEU A 598 16.78 -15.05 -8.49
CA LEU A 598 15.93 -14.85 -7.32
C LEU A 598 16.24 -13.48 -6.70
N ASP A 599 15.24 -12.62 -6.57
CA ASP A 599 15.32 -11.42 -5.73
C ASP A 599 14.87 -11.79 -4.31
N LEU A 600 15.84 -11.90 -3.40
CA LEU A 600 15.64 -12.36 -2.02
C LEU A 600 15.85 -11.23 -1.00
N TRP A 601 15.84 -9.98 -1.43
CA TRP A 601 15.98 -8.83 -0.54
C TRP A 601 14.65 -8.48 0.15
N GLN A 602 14.71 -8.24 1.47
CA GLN A 602 13.54 -7.83 2.28
C GLN A 602 12.32 -8.77 2.11
N MET A 603 12.47 -10.02 2.53
CA MET A 603 11.40 -11.01 2.43
C MET A 603 10.30 -10.85 3.49
N LEU A 604 10.63 -10.30 4.66
CA LEU A 604 9.74 -10.13 5.82
C LEU A 604 9.39 -8.67 6.11
N ILE A 605 9.64 -7.76 5.19
CA ILE A 605 9.34 -6.33 5.34
C ILE A 605 8.43 -5.92 4.17
N PRO A 606 7.34 -5.17 4.43
CA PRO A 606 6.50 -4.68 3.37
C PRO A 606 7.28 -3.96 2.29
N ALA A 607 6.97 -4.22 1.03
CA ALA A 607 7.63 -3.57 -0.09
C ALA A 607 7.29 -2.08 -0.08
N THR A 608 8.31 -1.21 0.02
CA THR A 608 8.11 0.24 0.00
C THR A 608 8.13 0.77 -1.42
N GLN A 609 7.32 1.80 -1.65
CA GLN A 609 7.29 2.48 -2.94
C GLN A 609 8.67 3.03 -3.27
N PRO A 610 9.14 2.89 -4.50
CA PRO A 610 10.34 3.55 -4.96
C PRO A 610 10.26 5.06 -4.70
N LEU A 611 11.40 5.70 -4.45
CA LEU A 611 11.49 7.10 -3.99
C LEU A 611 10.88 7.35 -2.58
N SER A 612 10.55 6.30 -1.86
CA SER A 612 10.15 6.35 -0.45
C SER A 612 11.01 5.37 0.33
N LYS A 613 11.86 5.86 1.21
CA LYS A 613 12.84 5.05 1.94
C LYS A 613 12.47 4.92 3.41
N LEU A 614 12.79 3.76 3.98
CA LEU A 614 12.81 3.59 5.43
C LEU A 614 13.87 4.52 6.03
N ASP A 615 13.62 5.02 7.23
CA ASP A 615 14.58 5.84 7.99
C ASP A 615 15.62 5.01 8.77
N TYR A 616 15.69 3.72 8.47
CA TYR A 616 16.67 2.78 8.99
C TYR A 616 17.02 1.77 7.89
N THR A 617 18.15 1.08 8.07
CA THR A 617 18.55 -0.02 7.20
C THR A 617 18.15 -1.32 7.87
N PRO A 618 17.25 -2.11 7.27
CA PRO A 618 16.93 -3.45 7.76
C PRO A 618 18.17 -4.36 7.81
N GLU A 619 18.23 -5.23 8.80
CA GLU A 619 19.27 -6.25 8.87
C GLU A 619 19.12 -7.21 7.67
N PRO A 620 20.22 -7.56 6.98
CA PRO A 620 20.18 -8.53 5.89
C PRO A 620 19.74 -9.91 6.38
N GLU A 621 18.75 -10.48 5.70
CA GLU A 621 18.18 -11.80 6.04
C GLU A 621 18.97 -12.92 5.39
N THR A 622 19.03 -14.08 6.07
CA THR A 622 19.42 -15.34 5.45
C THR A 622 18.18 -16.05 4.93
N VAL A 623 18.03 -16.09 3.62
CA VAL A 623 16.85 -16.65 2.95
C VAL A 623 17.19 -18.02 2.35
N THR A 624 16.37 -19.02 2.66
CA THR A 624 16.47 -20.35 2.08
C THR A 624 15.24 -20.66 1.24
N VAL A 625 15.46 -20.88 -0.04
CA VAL A 625 14.42 -21.32 -0.99
C VAL A 625 14.50 -22.83 -1.15
N ALA A 626 13.41 -23.53 -0.90
CA ALA A 626 13.29 -24.97 -1.05
C ALA A 626 12.58 -25.32 -2.36
N PHE A 627 13.13 -26.33 -3.06
CA PHE A 627 12.54 -26.95 -4.25
C PHE A 627 12.31 -28.42 -3.94
N LYS A 628 11.06 -28.85 -4.02
CA LYS A 628 10.66 -30.22 -3.70
C LYS A 628 9.75 -30.78 -4.78
N SER A 629 10.01 -32.00 -5.25
CA SER A 629 9.23 -32.66 -6.31
C SER A 629 8.94 -34.12 -5.97
N ASP A 630 7.88 -34.67 -6.57
CA ASP A 630 7.64 -36.11 -6.57
C ASP A 630 8.59 -36.91 -7.49
N ALA A 631 9.34 -36.21 -8.35
CA ALA A 631 10.36 -36.76 -9.22
C ALA A 631 11.77 -36.34 -8.76
N GLU A 632 12.81 -37.03 -9.25
CA GLU A 632 14.19 -36.65 -8.96
C GLU A 632 14.51 -35.26 -9.50
N LEU A 633 15.23 -34.47 -8.71
CA LEU A 633 15.69 -33.15 -9.08
C LEU A 633 17.17 -32.91 -8.76
N THR A 634 17.77 -32.01 -9.50
CA THR A 634 19.06 -31.39 -9.21
C THR A 634 18.97 -29.90 -9.27
N LEU A 635 19.69 -29.22 -8.41
CA LEU A 635 19.71 -27.77 -8.29
C LEU A 635 21.15 -27.27 -8.27
N ASP A 636 21.45 -26.32 -9.15
CA ASP A 636 22.71 -25.59 -9.18
C ASP A 636 22.45 -24.10 -9.03
N SER A 637 23.40 -23.36 -8.47
CA SER A 637 23.29 -21.91 -8.32
C SER A 637 24.65 -21.21 -8.43
N VAL A 638 24.58 -19.99 -8.95
CA VAL A 638 25.67 -19.02 -8.87
C VAL A 638 25.21 -17.89 -7.93
N GLY A 639 25.98 -17.64 -6.90
CA GLY A 639 25.68 -16.57 -5.92
C GLY A 639 24.95 -17.04 -4.65
N ALA A 640 24.59 -18.33 -4.56
CA ALA A 640 23.99 -18.90 -3.35
C ALA A 640 24.53 -20.30 -3.06
N LYS A 641 24.39 -20.76 -1.81
CA LYS A 641 24.80 -22.09 -1.38
C LYS A 641 23.69 -23.11 -1.65
N ILE A 642 24.05 -24.24 -2.25
CA ILE A 642 23.12 -25.36 -2.42
C ILE A 642 23.33 -26.42 -1.33
N ASN A 643 22.22 -26.89 -0.81
CA ASN A 643 22.11 -28.02 0.09
C ASN A 643 21.14 -29.06 -0.48
N ARG A 644 21.65 -30.17 -0.96
CA ARG A 644 20.84 -31.31 -1.40
C ARG A 644 20.36 -32.09 -0.17
N VAL A 645 19.06 -32.05 0.11
CA VAL A 645 18.44 -32.76 1.22
C VAL A 645 18.31 -34.27 0.89
N ASN A 646 17.81 -34.55 -0.32
CA ASN A 646 17.69 -35.91 -0.89
C ASN A 646 17.53 -35.82 -2.42
N SER A 647 17.13 -36.89 -3.10
CA SER A 647 16.92 -36.89 -4.57
C SER A 647 15.69 -36.10 -5.01
N HIS A 648 14.79 -35.72 -4.09
CA HIS A 648 13.51 -35.06 -4.35
C HIS A 648 13.42 -33.64 -3.73
N GLU A 649 14.45 -33.23 -2.98
CA GLU A 649 14.50 -31.92 -2.34
C GLU A 649 15.90 -31.34 -2.33
N SER A 650 16.02 -30.12 -2.83
CA SER A 650 17.22 -29.29 -2.74
C SER A 650 16.88 -27.89 -2.26
N ARG A 651 17.79 -27.25 -1.55
CA ARG A 651 17.62 -25.93 -0.98
C ARG A 651 18.71 -24.99 -1.43
N LEU A 652 18.33 -23.78 -1.82
CA LEU A 652 19.22 -22.67 -2.14
C LEU A 652 19.21 -21.68 -0.98
N THR A 653 20.38 -21.39 -0.39
CA THR A 653 20.51 -20.46 0.72
C THR A 653 21.36 -19.26 0.33
N ALA A 654 20.77 -18.07 0.38
CA ALA A 654 21.43 -16.78 0.24
C ALA A 654 21.68 -16.20 1.64
N ASN A 655 22.93 -16.10 2.06
CA ASN A 655 23.30 -15.52 3.35
C ASN A 655 23.41 -14.00 3.22
N GLY A 656 22.66 -13.26 4.04
CA GLY A 656 22.70 -11.81 4.06
C GLY A 656 22.29 -11.22 2.70
N ALA A 657 21.07 -11.54 2.23
CA ALA A 657 20.54 -11.05 0.96
C ALA A 657 20.71 -9.52 0.82
N GLN A 658 21.07 -9.06 -0.36
CA GLN A 658 21.38 -7.67 -0.66
C GLN A 658 20.50 -7.14 -1.79
N PRO A 659 20.19 -5.84 -1.84
CA PRO A 659 19.42 -5.25 -2.92
C PRO A 659 20.16 -5.40 -4.26
N ASN A 660 19.43 -5.73 -5.31
CA ASN A 660 19.96 -5.90 -6.67
C ASN A 660 21.05 -6.98 -6.83
N VAL A 661 21.15 -7.92 -5.89
CA VAL A 661 22.00 -9.09 -5.99
C VAL A 661 21.12 -10.33 -6.09
N TRP A 662 21.03 -10.88 -7.28
CA TRP A 662 20.12 -11.97 -7.61
C TRP A 662 20.88 -13.27 -7.87
N PRO A 663 20.89 -14.23 -6.94
CA PRO A 663 21.48 -15.54 -7.20
C PRO A 663 20.76 -16.23 -8.34
N ALA A 664 21.53 -16.64 -9.33
CA ALA A 664 21.03 -17.41 -10.45
C ALA A 664 20.87 -18.88 -10.07
N PHE A 665 19.87 -19.55 -10.61
CA PHE A 665 19.66 -20.99 -10.40
C PHE A 665 19.36 -21.74 -11.68
N THR A 666 19.72 -23.01 -11.69
CA THR A 666 19.31 -24.00 -12.68
C THR A 666 18.74 -25.19 -11.93
N LEU A 667 17.46 -25.45 -12.11
CA LEU A 667 16.75 -26.59 -11.54
C LEU A 667 16.40 -27.55 -12.66
N THR A 668 16.83 -28.82 -12.55
CA THR A 668 16.47 -29.89 -13.48
C THR A 668 15.60 -30.91 -12.75
N VAL A 669 14.47 -31.22 -13.31
CA VAL A 669 13.50 -32.19 -12.77
C VAL A 669 13.28 -33.30 -13.79
N ALA A 670 13.43 -34.54 -13.35
CA ALA A 670 13.10 -35.69 -14.18
C ALA A 670 11.59 -35.73 -14.43
N THR A 671 11.20 -36.07 -15.67
CA THR A 671 9.76 -36.24 -15.99
C THR A 671 9.42 -37.68 -16.33
N PRO A 672 8.19 -38.16 -16.05
CA PRO A 672 7.04 -37.39 -15.62
C PRO A 672 7.15 -36.87 -14.17
N ALA A 673 6.74 -35.61 -13.97
CA ALA A 673 6.62 -34.99 -12.65
C ALA A 673 5.21 -34.41 -12.47
N ARG A 674 4.58 -34.67 -11.33
CA ARG A 674 3.24 -34.19 -11.00
C ARG A 674 3.24 -32.97 -10.11
N SER A 675 4.30 -32.84 -9.29
CA SER A 675 4.47 -31.72 -8.38
C SER A 675 5.88 -31.16 -8.39
N LEU A 676 5.97 -29.88 -8.24
CA LEU A 676 7.16 -29.15 -7.88
C LEU A 676 6.68 -28.03 -6.95
N ASP A 677 6.97 -28.16 -5.67
CA ASP A 677 6.63 -27.18 -4.64
C ASP A 677 7.81 -26.26 -4.42
N VAL A 678 7.57 -24.96 -4.36
CA VAL A 678 8.61 -23.94 -4.13
C VAL A 678 8.16 -22.98 -3.05
N TYR A 679 8.99 -22.87 -2.00
CA TYR A 679 8.70 -21.99 -0.87
C TYR A 679 10.00 -21.43 -0.27
N TYR A 680 9.90 -20.38 0.52
CA TYR A 680 11.04 -19.87 1.28
C TYR A 680 10.80 -19.90 2.78
N ILE A 681 11.91 -19.89 3.50
CA ILE A 681 12.01 -19.61 4.93
C ILE A 681 13.13 -18.61 5.15
N THR A 682 13.13 -17.91 6.27
CA THR A 682 14.24 -17.05 6.66
C THR A 682 14.85 -17.51 7.98
N ASP A 683 15.99 -16.96 8.35
CA ASP A 683 16.60 -17.17 9.68
C ASP A 683 15.75 -16.58 10.81
N ARG A 684 14.86 -15.62 10.50
CA ARG A 684 13.94 -15.01 11.47
C ARG A 684 12.57 -15.70 11.51
N ASP A 685 12.11 -16.25 10.37
CA ASP A 685 10.85 -16.98 10.28
C ASP A 685 11.04 -18.35 9.63
N PRO A 686 10.99 -19.44 10.43
CA PRO A 686 11.12 -20.80 9.91
C PRO A 686 9.83 -21.32 9.24
N ARG A 687 8.73 -20.57 9.24
CA ARG A 687 7.50 -20.97 8.57
C ARG A 687 7.71 -20.92 7.05
N PRO A 688 7.19 -21.91 6.30
CA PRO A 688 7.25 -21.84 4.85
C PRO A 688 6.28 -20.78 4.33
N HIS A 689 6.80 -19.94 3.41
CA HIS A 689 6.05 -18.91 2.70
C HIS A 689 6.12 -19.12 1.20
N ALA A 690 5.03 -18.85 0.49
CA ALA A 690 5.02 -18.84 -0.97
C ALA A 690 5.84 -17.65 -1.50
N LEU A 691 6.61 -17.84 -2.57
CA LEU A 691 7.31 -16.74 -3.22
C LEU A 691 6.36 -16.02 -4.18
N PRO A 692 6.26 -14.68 -4.12
CA PRO A 692 5.56 -13.91 -5.15
C PRO A 692 6.23 -14.02 -6.53
N LEU A 693 5.44 -13.91 -7.60
CA LEU A 693 5.93 -13.96 -8.99
C LEU A 693 7.12 -13.02 -9.24
N ARG A 694 7.08 -11.82 -8.69
CA ARG A 694 8.09 -10.78 -8.85
C ARG A 694 9.47 -11.15 -8.30
N ARG A 695 9.57 -12.20 -7.50
CA ARG A 695 10.83 -12.71 -6.92
C ARG A 695 11.60 -13.61 -7.88
N PHE A 696 10.96 -14.06 -8.95
CA PHE A 696 11.61 -14.83 -10.02
C PHE A 696 11.87 -13.92 -11.21
N LEU A 697 13.11 -13.87 -11.64
CA LEU A 697 13.56 -13.06 -12.76
C LEU A 697 14.17 -13.93 -13.84
N LEU A 698 13.95 -13.58 -15.10
CA LEU A 698 14.53 -14.29 -16.25
C LEU A 698 16.06 -14.26 -16.22
N PRO A 699 16.74 -15.28 -16.77
CA PRO A 699 18.20 -15.38 -16.69
C PRO A 699 18.99 -14.20 -17.26
N PHE A 700 18.39 -13.47 -18.22
CA PHE A 700 19.01 -12.30 -18.86
C PHE A 700 18.63 -10.97 -18.19
N ALA A 701 17.75 -10.99 -17.19
CA ALA A 701 17.34 -9.79 -16.47
C ALA A 701 18.52 -9.20 -15.68
N LYS A 702 18.60 -7.89 -15.67
CA LYS A 702 19.61 -7.10 -14.94
C LYS A 702 18.91 -6.09 -14.06
N PRO A 703 19.48 -5.77 -12.90
CA PRO A 703 18.96 -4.70 -12.05
C PRO A 703 18.83 -3.38 -12.82
N ALA A 704 17.76 -2.68 -12.50
CA ALA A 704 17.54 -1.33 -13.02
C ALA A 704 18.53 -0.33 -12.39
N PRO A 705 18.92 0.72 -13.12
CA PRO A 705 19.68 1.82 -12.53
C PRO A 705 18.84 2.48 -11.41
N PRO A 706 19.51 3.10 -10.42
CA PRO A 706 18.81 3.85 -9.39
C PRO A 706 17.91 4.94 -9.97
N ASP A 707 16.84 5.25 -9.24
CA ASP A 707 15.94 6.36 -9.61
C ASP A 707 16.68 7.70 -9.65
N ASP A 708 16.28 8.56 -10.59
CA ASP A 708 16.74 9.95 -10.63
C ASP A 708 15.98 10.78 -9.59
N LEU A 709 16.66 11.10 -8.51
CA LEU A 709 16.09 11.87 -7.39
C LEU A 709 16.13 13.39 -7.62
N ARG A 710 16.61 13.87 -8.76
CA ARG A 710 16.66 15.31 -9.06
C ARG A 710 15.25 15.87 -9.17
N ARG A 711 14.97 16.86 -8.33
CA ARG A 711 13.70 17.57 -8.29
C ARG A 711 13.90 19.04 -8.64
N ASP A 712 13.00 19.54 -9.45
CA ASP A 712 12.82 20.99 -9.60
C ASP A 712 11.83 21.46 -8.53
N ILE A 713 12.30 22.28 -7.61
CA ILE A 713 11.51 22.85 -6.51
C ILE A 713 11.64 24.37 -6.67
N PRO A 714 10.68 25.02 -7.34
CA PRO A 714 10.79 26.46 -7.65
C PRO A 714 10.98 27.36 -6.43
N GLU A 715 10.41 26.96 -5.28
CA GLU A 715 10.46 27.73 -4.03
C GLU A 715 11.87 27.86 -3.46
N ILE A 716 12.75 26.91 -3.77
CA ILE A 716 14.15 26.94 -3.33
C ILE A 716 15.13 27.29 -4.47
N ALA A 717 14.61 27.79 -5.60
CA ALA A 717 15.45 28.24 -6.71
C ALA A 717 16.40 29.35 -6.25
N GLY A 718 17.71 29.21 -6.53
CA GLY A 718 18.75 30.11 -6.10
C GLY A 718 19.16 30.00 -4.61
N GLY A 719 18.63 28.99 -3.89
CA GLY A 719 19.06 28.69 -2.52
C GLY A 719 20.45 28.08 -2.46
N ASN A 720 21.17 28.36 -1.40
CA ASN A 720 22.53 27.91 -1.15
C ASN A 720 22.53 26.73 -0.17
N TRP A 721 22.97 25.56 -0.63
CA TRP A 721 22.97 24.35 0.17
C TRP A 721 23.92 24.42 1.37
N GLU A 722 25.13 24.97 1.20
CA GLU A 722 26.13 25.12 2.27
C GLU A 722 25.67 26.14 3.35
N ALA A 723 25.04 27.23 2.93
CA ALA A 723 24.41 28.16 3.88
C ALA A 723 23.27 27.50 4.65
N GLY A 724 22.45 26.66 3.97
CA GLY A 724 21.40 25.85 4.60
C GLY A 724 21.96 24.86 5.60
N HIS A 725 23.06 24.18 5.28
CA HIS A 725 23.78 23.29 6.22
C HIS A 725 24.28 24.06 7.44
N ALA A 726 24.88 25.22 7.26
CA ALA A 726 25.30 26.06 8.37
C ALA A 726 24.13 26.54 9.26
N LEU A 727 22.97 26.85 8.66
CA LEU A 727 21.75 27.19 9.38
C LEU A 727 21.20 25.99 10.18
N PHE A 728 21.17 24.81 9.60
CA PHE A 728 20.72 23.58 10.24
C PHE A 728 21.52 23.29 11.53
N ASN A 729 22.84 23.45 11.48
CA ASN A 729 23.75 23.24 12.60
C ASN A 729 23.87 24.45 13.55
N GLY A 730 23.52 25.66 13.08
CA GLY A 730 23.71 26.93 13.77
C GLY A 730 22.41 27.61 14.16
N LYS A 731 22.08 28.71 13.49
CA LYS A 731 20.96 29.59 13.86
C LYS A 731 19.60 28.90 13.98
N ALA A 732 19.27 27.98 13.08
CA ALA A 732 18.03 27.24 13.13
C ALA A 732 18.04 26.11 14.17
N SER A 733 19.21 25.71 14.66
CA SER A 733 19.42 24.74 15.74
C SER A 733 18.75 23.36 15.51
N CYS A 734 18.47 23.00 14.28
CA CYS A 734 17.78 21.75 13.93
C CYS A 734 18.58 20.51 14.38
N ALA A 735 19.91 20.55 14.26
CA ALA A 735 20.83 19.48 14.64
C ALA A 735 20.80 19.15 16.15
N LEU A 736 20.30 20.07 17.00
CA LEU A 736 20.13 19.78 18.42
C LEU A 736 19.12 18.66 18.69
N CYS A 737 18.16 18.48 17.78
CA CYS A 737 17.10 17.49 17.93
C CYS A 737 17.07 16.47 16.79
N HIS A 738 17.39 16.88 15.56
CA HIS A 738 17.23 16.05 14.38
C HIS A 738 18.56 15.54 13.84
N LYS A 739 18.53 14.29 13.36
CA LYS A 739 19.62 13.72 12.58
C LYS A 739 19.31 13.87 11.08
N LEU A 740 20.31 14.33 10.31
CA LEU A 740 20.23 14.41 8.86
C LEU A 740 21.60 14.11 8.26
N ARG A 741 21.69 13.21 7.30
CA ARG A 741 22.92 12.79 6.61
C ARG A 741 24.08 12.41 7.57
N GLY A 742 23.74 11.77 8.68
CA GLY A 742 24.70 11.35 9.67
C GLY A 742 25.03 12.37 10.76
N GLU A 743 24.69 13.65 10.59
CA GLU A 743 24.91 14.75 11.54
C GLU A 743 23.69 15.00 12.42
N GLY A 744 23.93 15.54 13.63
CA GLY A 744 22.89 15.91 14.59
C GLY A 744 22.47 14.80 15.54
N ASN A 745 21.34 15.00 16.24
CA ASN A 745 20.90 14.17 17.35
C ASN A 745 19.57 13.45 17.05
N ARG A 746 19.26 12.41 17.84
CA ARG A 746 18.03 11.62 17.73
C ARG A 746 17.03 11.97 18.84
N VAL A 747 16.70 13.24 18.99
CA VAL A 747 15.64 13.70 19.89
C VAL A 747 14.33 13.82 19.12
N GLY A 748 14.39 14.35 17.91
CA GLY A 748 13.30 14.37 16.94
C GLY A 748 13.46 13.30 15.87
N PRO A 749 12.51 13.24 14.90
CA PRO A 749 12.60 12.35 13.75
C PRO A 749 13.88 12.56 12.94
N GLU A 750 14.42 11.51 12.36
CA GLU A 750 15.46 11.61 11.35
C GLU A 750 14.89 12.19 10.06
N LEU A 751 15.61 13.12 9.44
CA LEU A 751 15.13 13.94 8.34
C LEU A 751 15.61 13.48 6.95
N SER A 752 16.28 12.33 6.84
CA SER A 752 16.85 11.84 5.56
C SER A 752 15.79 11.65 4.46
N ASN A 753 14.53 11.43 4.82
CA ASN A 753 13.43 11.27 3.87
C ASN A 753 12.77 12.59 3.42
N LEU A 754 13.20 13.73 3.92
CA LEU A 754 12.64 15.02 3.47
C LEU A 754 12.88 15.28 1.98
N ILE A 755 13.93 14.71 1.41
CA ILE A 755 14.19 14.77 -0.04
C ILE A 755 13.06 14.18 -0.88
N HIS A 756 12.15 13.40 -0.29
CA HIS A 756 10.98 12.81 -0.96
C HIS A 756 9.69 13.58 -0.68
N ARG A 757 9.73 14.61 0.18
CA ARG A 757 8.56 15.40 0.58
C ARG A 757 8.48 16.72 -0.19
N ASP A 758 7.26 17.24 -0.36
CA ASP A 758 7.03 18.55 -0.97
C ASP A 758 7.43 19.70 -0.05
N TYR A 759 7.72 20.84 -0.66
CA TYR A 759 8.12 22.04 0.05
C TYR A 759 7.09 22.49 1.09
N ALA A 760 5.81 22.50 0.69
CA ALA A 760 4.73 23.04 1.53
C ALA A 760 4.53 22.18 2.79
N SER A 761 4.59 20.84 2.67
CA SER A 761 4.46 19.94 3.82
C SER A 761 5.62 20.09 4.81
N VAL A 762 6.85 20.21 4.32
CA VAL A 762 8.03 20.40 5.19
C VAL A 762 8.01 21.79 5.84
N LEU A 763 7.63 22.82 5.10
CA LEU A 763 7.45 24.16 5.67
C LEU A 763 6.37 24.18 6.76
N LYS A 764 5.27 23.47 6.56
CA LYS A 764 4.19 23.35 7.55
C LYS A 764 4.70 22.70 8.83
N ASP A 765 5.49 21.63 8.75
CA ASP A 765 6.05 20.97 9.94
C ASP A 765 7.02 21.91 10.71
N ILE A 766 7.76 22.76 9.99
CA ILE A 766 8.64 23.76 10.61
C ILE A 766 7.83 24.89 11.27
N ALA A 767 6.78 25.37 10.61
CA ALA A 767 5.97 26.51 11.07
C ALA A 767 5.01 26.14 12.20
N ASP A 768 4.41 24.93 12.13
CA ASP A 768 3.45 24.41 13.10
C ASP A 768 3.72 22.93 13.44
N PRO A 769 4.75 22.66 14.25
CA PRO A 769 5.10 21.29 14.64
C PRO A 769 4.08 20.62 15.55
N ASN A 770 3.05 21.34 15.98
CA ASN A 770 1.93 20.77 16.75
C ASN A 770 0.78 20.28 15.87
N ALA A 771 0.76 20.66 14.60
CA ALA A 771 -0.28 20.21 13.67
C ALA A 771 -0.33 18.70 13.52
N MET A 772 0.85 18.06 13.56
CA MET A 772 0.99 16.60 13.54
C MET A 772 2.29 16.20 14.23
N ILE A 773 2.21 15.58 15.40
CA ILE A 773 3.37 15.10 16.16
C ILE A 773 3.63 13.65 15.77
N ASN A 774 4.87 13.38 15.32
CA ASN A 774 5.28 12.00 15.05
C ASN A 774 5.28 11.19 16.36
N PRO A 775 4.57 10.06 16.44
CA PRO A 775 4.47 9.25 17.66
C PRO A 775 5.81 8.80 18.23
N ASP A 776 6.80 8.54 17.36
CA ASP A 776 8.15 8.15 17.79
C ASP A 776 8.95 9.32 18.40
N ALA A 777 8.46 10.53 18.28
CA ALA A 777 9.09 11.75 18.76
C ALA A 777 8.20 12.52 19.74
N ILE A 778 7.21 11.86 20.34
CA ILE A 778 6.43 12.43 21.44
C ILE A 778 7.37 12.75 22.58
N GLY A 779 7.31 13.99 23.05
CA GLY A 779 8.00 14.41 24.27
C GLY A 779 7.35 13.81 25.52
N TYR A 780 8.15 13.46 26.49
CA TYR A 780 7.71 12.97 27.79
C TYR A 780 8.27 13.84 28.92
N THR A 781 7.47 14.05 29.96
CA THR A 781 7.92 14.53 31.23
C THR A 781 8.00 13.35 32.19
N VAL A 782 9.22 12.99 32.59
CA VAL A 782 9.49 11.90 33.53
C VAL A 782 9.76 12.51 34.91
N THR A 783 8.88 12.28 35.87
CA THR A 783 9.03 12.75 37.25
C THR A 783 9.72 11.66 38.09
N MET A 784 10.80 12.03 38.74
CA MET A 784 11.55 11.15 39.62
C MET A 784 11.04 11.20 41.07
N LYS A 785 11.35 10.17 41.85
CA LYS A 785 10.96 10.09 43.29
C LYS A 785 11.54 11.22 44.17
N ASP A 786 12.66 11.80 43.75
CA ASP A 786 13.27 12.95 44.38
C ASP A 786 12.60 14.30 44.05
N GLY A 787 11.57 14.27 43.22
CA GLY A 787 10.84 15.44 42.74
C GLY A 787 11.48 16.15 41.55
N SER A 788 12.59 15.67 41.01
CA SER A 788 13.18 16.18 39.79
C SER A 788 12.36 15.71 38.57
N ALA A 789 12.44 16.46 37.46
CA ALA A 789 11.78 16.09 36.21
C ALA A 789 12.78 16.11 35.06
N VAL A 790 12.70 15.09 34.19
CA VAL A 790 13.45 14.97 32.96
C VAL A 790 12.49 15.09 31.79
N VAL A 791 12.77 15.96 30.85
CA VAL A 791 11.95 16.18 29.64
C VAL A 791 12.75 15.79 28.41
N GLY A 792 12.14 15.04 27.52
CA GLY A 792 12.74 14.61 26.24
C GLY A 792 11.92 13.55 25.55
N THR A 793 12.48 12.97 24.50
CA THR A 793 11.90 11.84 23.79
C THR A 793 12.51 10.52 24.25
N ARG A 794 11.76 9.45 24.19
CA ARG A 794 12.26 8.14 24.59
C ARG A 794 13.13 7.54 23.48
N LEU A 795 14.32 7.06 23.84
CA LEU A 795 15.26 6.39 22.93
C LEU A 795 15.22 4.87 23.07
N ALA A 796 15.20 4.40 24.30
CA ALA A 796 15.22 2.97 24.60
C ALA A 796 14.62 2.72 25.98
N GLU A 797 14.19 1.50 26.19
CA GLU A 797 13.55 1.07 27.41
C GLU A 797 13.80 -0.41 27.67
N THR A 798 14.03 -0.72 28.94
CA THR A 798 14.11 -2.06 29.48
C THR A 798 13.28 -2.15 30.77
N ASP A 799 13.12 -3.33 31.35
CA ASP A 799 12.43 -3.50 32.64
C ASP A 799 13.08 -2.70 33.77
N SER A 800 14.36 -2.39 33.64
CA SER A 800 15.14 -1.71 34.71
C SER A 800 15.52 -0.26 34.41
N GLU A 801 15.55 0.15 33.13
CA GLU A 801 16.08 1.45 32.70
C GLU A 801 15.23 2.08 31.60
N LEU A 802 14.98 3.38 31.67
CA LEU A 802 14.42 4.22 30.65
C LEU A 802 15.47 5.23 30.17
N GLN A 803 15.68 5.33 28.85
CA GLN A 803 16.59 6.30 28.25
C GLN A 803 15.79 7.43 27.57
N ILE A 804 16.02 8.67 28.03
CA ILE A 804 15.38 9.87 27.53
C ILE A 804 16.43 10.73 26.81
N ALA A 805 16.21 10.98 25.49
CA ALA A 805 16.98 11.96 24.76
C ALA A 805 16.44 13.36 25.05
N GLN A 806 17.30 14.20 25.59
CA GLN A 806 16.99 15.60 25.91
C GLN A 806 17.39 16.52 24.76
N PRO A 807 16.73 17.69 24.60
CA PRO A 807 17.21 18.71 23.66
C PRO A 807 18.71 18.99 23.83
N GLY A 808 19.43 18.98 22.70
CA GLY A 808 20.89 19.05 22.71
C GLY A 808 21.61 17.70 22.70
N GLY A 809 20.84 16.58 22.63
CA GLY A 809 21.36 15.23 22.40
C GLY A 809 21.88 14.50 23.65
N ALA A 810 21.79 15.10 24.82
CA ALA A 810 22.10 14.40 26.05
C ALA A 810 21.12 13.26 26.31
N VAL A 811 21.63 12.10 26.72
CA VAL A 811 20.80 10.95 27.06
C VAL A 811 20.78 10.75 28.57
N ALA A 812 19.61 10.95 29.17
CA ALA A 812 19.39 10.62 30.56
C ALA A 812 19.02 9.14 30.68
N LYS A 813 19.81 8.37 31.45
CA LYS A 813 19.54 6.99 31.83
C LYS A 813 18.86 6.95 33.18
N LEU A 814 17.59 6.63 33.22
CA LEU A 814 16.74 6.68 34.40
C LEU A 814 16.42 5.26 34.85
N LYS A 815 16.70 4.95 36.10
CA LYS A 815 16.28 3.66 36.66
C LYS A 815 14.77 3.67 36.85
N ARG A 816 14.10 2.65 36.37
CA ARG A 816 12.65 2.49 36.49
C ARG A 816 12.18 2.59 37.94
N ALA A 817 12.96 2.00 38.85
CA ALA A 817 12.65 2.04 40.28
C ALA A 817 12.61 3.45 40.88
N ASP A 818 13.25 4.44 40.25
CA ASP A 818 13.33 5.81 40.75
C ASP A 818 12.31 6.75 40.07
N ILE A 819 11.52 6.25 39.13
CA ILE A 819 10.50 7.02 38.40
C ILE A 819 9.18 7.00 39.19
N THR A 820 8.51 8.15 39.26
CA THR A 820 7.17 8.31 39.85
C THR A 820 6.12 8.31 38.76
N THR A 821 6.26 9.16 37.69
CA THR A 821 5.33 9.24 36.57
C THR A 821 6.07 9.42 35.25
N ILE A 822 5.46 8.94 34.15
CA ILE A 822 5.88 9.21 32.78
C ILE A 822 4.64 9.76 32.08
N GLU A 823 4.68 11.04 31.71
CA GLU A 823 3.53 11.71 31.10
C GLU A 823 3.87 12.20 29.70
N PRO A 824 3.10 11.83 28.68
CA PRO A 824 3.28 12.35 27.34
C PRO A 824 2.94 13.84 27.29
N MET A 825 3.76 14.60 26.61
CA MET A 825 3.52 16.01 26.37
C MET A 825 2.40 16.20 25.33
N LYS A 826 1.56 17.21 25.54
CA LYS A 826 0.48 17.59 24.61
C LYS A 826 0.97 18.48 23.46
N VAL A 827 2.21 18.88 23.49
CA VAL A 827 2.85 19.75 22.51
C VAL A 827 4.17 19.17 22.06
N SER A 828 4.58 19.48 20.85
CA SER A 828 5.88 19.09 20.31
C SER A 828 7.03 19.71 21.11
N LEU A 829 8.14 18.98 21.24
CA LEU A 829 9.41 19.54 21.72
C LEU A 829 10.03 20.51 20.72
N MET A 830 9.65 20.42 19.44
CA MET A 830 10.08 21.37 18.41
C MET A 830 9.34 22.68 18.61
N PRO A 831 10.04 23.83 18.74
CA PRO A 831 9.40 25.13 18.89
C PRO A 831 8.59 25.52 17.65
N ALA A 832 7.38 26.04 17.83
CA ALA A 832 6.59 26.59 16.74
C ALA A 832 7.13 27.94 16.25
N GLY A 833 6.93 28.24 14.98
CA GLY A 833 7.30 29.55 14.41
C GLY A 833 8.78 29.70 14.09
N LEU A 834 9.54 28.62 13.94
CA LEU A 834 10.95 28.66 13.52
C LEU A 834 11.13 29.30 12.14
N ASP A 835 10.15 29.17 11.27
CA ASP A 835 10.09 29.84 9.96
C ASP A 835 10.18 31.38 10.09
N LYS A 836 9.62 31.94 11.17
CA LYS A 836 9.60 33.38 11.44
C LYS A 836 10.91 33.91 12.06
N ALA A 837 11.73 33.01 12.59
CA ALA A 837 13.03 33.34 13.16
C ALA A 837 14.12 33.49 12.08
N LEU A 838 13.83 33.08 10.85
CA LEU A 838 14.71 33.12 9.70
C LEU A 838 14.26 34.20 8.71
N THR A 839 15.18 34.81 8.02
CA THR A 839 14.86 35.65 6.85
C THR A 839 14.36 34.74 5.71
N ARG A 840 13.71 35.32 4.73
CA ARG A 840 13.25 34.57 3.56
C ARG A 840 14.39 33.86 2.82
N GLU A 841 15.54 34.47 2.77
CA GLU A 841 16.74 33.92 2.15
C GLU A 841 17.28 32.74 2.99
N GLU A 842 17.43 32.94 4.29
CA GLU A 842 17.85 31.88 5.22
C GLU A 842 16.88 30.67 5.20
N LEU A 843 15.57 30.93 5.18
CA LEU A 843 14.58 29.84 5.08
C LEU A 843 14.71 29.09 3.76
N ARG A 844 14.89 29.79 2.64
CA ARG A 844 15.14 29.18 1.32
C ARG A 844 16.40 28.31 1.34
N ASP A 845 17.50 28.83 1.91
CA ASP A 845 18.76 28.09 2.02
C ASP A 845 18.62 26.85 2.90
N LEU A 846 17.96 26.96 4.07
CA LEU A 846 17.64 25.84 4.94
C LEU A 846 16.79 24.79 4.22
N MET A 847 15.73 25.21 3.53
CA MET A 847 14.87 24.30 2.76
C MET A 847 15.64 23.64 1.60
N THR A 848 16.60 24.34 1.00
CA THR A 848 17.49 23.77 -0.02
C THR A 848 18.33 22.63 0.56
N TYR A 849 18.91 22.82 1.75
CA TYR A 849 19.66 21.77 2.45
C TYR A 849 18.76 20.58 2.83
N LEU A 850 17.52 20.82 3.30
CA LEU A 850 16.60 19.78 3.72
C LEU A 850 16.07 18.94 2.53
N LEU A 851 15.80 19.58 1.40
CA LEU A 851 15.05 18.99 0.28
C LEU A 851 15.90 18.54 -0.92
N LYS A 852 17.20 18.88 -0.95
CA LYS A 852 18.11 18.44 -2.03
C LYS A 852 19.31 17.71 -1.45
N GLU A 853 19.80 16.71 -2.20
CA GLU A 853 21.13 16.16 -1.97
C GLU A 853 22.19 17.25 -2.23
N SER A 854 23.38 17.10 -1.63
CA SER A 854 24.48 18.01 -1.94
C SER A 854 24.79 17.91 -3.43
N ALA A 855 25.04 19.04 -4.07
CA ALA A 855 25.65 19.02 -5.38
C ALA A 855 27.06 18.38 -5.24
N GLN A 856 27.23 17.18 -5.80
CA GLN A 856 28.55 16.59 -6.00
C GLN A 856 29.29 17.34 -7.08
#